data_3cd30a2e0090d25ab84dc82eeafdd9ce
#
_entry.id   3cd30a2e0090d25ab84dc82eeafdd9ce
#
_cell.length_a   1.000
_cell.length_b   1.000
_cell.length_c   1.000
_cell.angle_alpha   90.00
_cell.angle_beta   90.00
_cell.angle_gamma   90.00
#
_symmetry.space_group_name_H-M   'P 1'
#
loop_
_entity.id
_entity.type
_entity.pdbx_description
1 polymer ?
#
loop_
_entity_poly.entity_id
_entity_poly.type
_entity_poly.pdbx_seq_one_letter_code
_entity_poly.pdbx_strand_id
1 'polypeptide(L)'
;MFPLGINDDVTYLSLEEKPAPNTAAEGTTECKFWGLGGDGTVGANKNSIKIIGDHTDKFVQAYFQYDSKKTGGVTVSHLRFGDKPIRSPYYINKADFVACHNPSYITKHFPIVRDVKPGGVFLINCQWTPEELSHHLAASEKRYIAKNNVQLYTINAIDLAIEIGMGKRTNTILQSAFFALAKVMPSEQAIQFMKDAATKSYLKKGQDIVDMNHKAIDIGATAYKKIDVPADWADAQDEADTRELQGRPEVVKMVKEVMEPIGRMDGDSLPVSAFAGEHVDGSFEHGAAAYEKRGVAVTVPHWNEATCVQCNQCAYVCPHATIRPFALTDEEAAGAPESAKLVDIKAGKGKGKYKYTMAVSPLDCMGCGVCIGVCPTKSLTMVPQDQEAAQQDTFDYCVAKVSEKEDMASVNSVKDSQFKKPLLEFSGSCAGCAETSYARLVTQVCGDRMYISNATGCSSIWGGPAATSPYTVNAEGHGPAWANSLFEDNAEHGLGMYYGQEALRERLISKLEEMAGSEKASDDFKNAVNTFMDTKDNGAENAEPTKALVAELEKGAAAGCPDCKDVLAHKEYLAKKSVWIFGGDGWAYDIGFGGLDHVLASGKDVNVMVFDTEVYSNTGGQASKATNIGAVAQFAASGKTTKKKSLAEIAMSYGYVYVAQVAMGANMAQTLKAIAEAEAYPGPSLVIGYAPCEMHSIKGGMTNCQAEMKKAVDCGYWNLFRFNPQLADEGKNPFILESKEPKTEDYRKFMMGEARYSALTRSFPDRAEGLFERSEIESTKRYAHLQRLQALYAPEA
;
A
#
# COMPACT_ATOMS: atom_id res chain seq x y z
N MET A 1 -23.70 3.63 31.55
CA MET A 1 -23.07 2.77 30.52
C MET A 1 -21.75 2.29 31.08
N PHE A 2 -21.42 1.02 30.95
CA PHE A 2 -20.15 0.45 31.41
C PHE A 2 -19.58 -0.43 30.30
N PRO A 3 -18.29 -0.38 30.02
CA PRO A 3 -17.62 -1.23 29.05
C PRO A 3 -17.31 -2.62 29.63
N LEU A 4 -17.02 -3.58 28.75
CA LEU A 4 -16.52 -4.90 29.06
C LEU A 4 -15.38 -5.24 28.11
N GLY A 5 -14.31 -5.83 28.62
CA GLY A 5 -13.13 -6.20 27.84
C GLY A 5 -12.28 -5.00 27.39
N ILE A 6 -12.38 -3.88 28.08
CA ILE A 6 -11.61 -2.66 27.86
C ILE A 6 -10.86 -2.31 29.14
N ASN A 7 -9.57 -2.05 29.02
CA ASN A 7 -8.74 -1.55 30.11
C ASN A 7 -8.99 -0.05 30.33
N ASP A 8 -10.08 0.30 31.02
CA ASP A 8 -10.47 1.68 31.29
C ASP A 8 -9.80 2.21 32.56
N ASP A 9 -8.65 2.83 32.39
CA ASP A 9 -7.89 3.49 33.44
C ASP A 9 -8.18 5.01 33.54
N VAL A 10 -9.18 5.51 32.81
CA VAL A 10 -9.62 6.92 32.79
C VAL A 10 -10.89 7.10 33.62
N THR A 11 -11.94 6.33 33.33
CA THR A 11 -13.21 6.46 34.04
C THR A 11 -13.48 5.33 35.05
N TYR A 12 -12.73 4.24 34.97
CA TYR A 12 -12.84 3.06 35.83
C TYR A 12 -14.26 2.45 35.84
N LEU A 13 -14.97 2.55 34.73
CA LEU A 13 -16.33 2.03 34.56
C LEU A 13 -16.37 0.62 33.95
N SER A 14 -15.22 0.06 33.57
CA SER A 14 -15.16 -1.31 33.05
C SER A 14 -15.56 -2.33 34.11
N LEU A 15 -16.40 -3.30 33.68
CA LEU A 15 -16.68 -4.46 34.51
C LEU A 15 -15.42 -5.34 34.64
N GLU A 16 -15.30 -5.95 35.82
CA GLU A 16 -14.24 -6.94 36.05
C GLU A 16 -14.38 -8.10 35.06
N GLU A 17 -13.30 -8.36 34.32
CA GLU A 17 -13.25 -9.45 33.36
C GLU A 17 -13.05 -10.79 34.05
N LYS A 18 -13.95 -11.74 33.82
CA LYS A 18 -13.83 -13.11 34.30
C LYS A 18 -13.26 -14.00 33.20
N PRO A 19 -12.53 -15.09 33.56
CA PRO A 19 -12.06 -16.04 32.56
C PRO A 19 -13.22 -16.50 31.68
N ALA A 20 -13.04 -16.33 30.35
CA ALA A 20 -14.07 -16.74 29.39
C ALA A 20 -14.30 -18.26 29.47
N PRO A 21 -15.57 -18.74 29.63
CA PRO A 21 -15.85 -20.15 29.64
C PRO A 21 -15.57 -20.77 28.28
N ASN A 22 -14.99 -21.96 28.26
CA ASN A 22 -14.91 -22.73 27.03
C ASN A 22 -16.30 -23.29 26.70
N THR A 23 -16.92 -22.72 25.65
CA THR A 23 -18.24 -23.13 25.17
C THR A 23 -18.21 -24.12 24.01
N ALA A 24 -16.99 -24.55 23.58
CA ALA A 24 -16.86 -25.62 22.62
C ALA A 24 -17.39 -26.93 23.17
N ALA A 25 -18.08 -27.73 22.34
CA ALA A 25 -18.56 -29.05 22.75
C ALA A 25 -17.38 -29.94 23.15
N GLU A 26 -17.58 -30.76 24.19
CA GLU A 26 -16.59 -31.72 24.64
C GLU A 26 -16.15 -32.63 23.47
N GLY A 27 -14.83 -32.83 23.30
CA GLY A 27 -14.24 -33.58 22.18
C GLY A 27 -14.02 -32.75 20.93
N THR A 28 -14.27 -31.43 20.98
CA THR A 28 -13.86 -30.52 19.88
C THR A 28 -12.38 -30.20 19.97
N THR A 29 -11.65 -30.45 18.91
CA THR A 29 -10.25 -30.02 18.75
C THR A 29 -10.22 -28.63 18.10
N GLU A 30 -9.46 -27.71 18.68
CA GLU A 30 -9.30 -26.34 18.24
C GLU A 30 -7.85 -26.10 17.77
N CYS A 31 -7.70 -25.56 16.55
CA CYS A 31 -6.39 -25.30 15.96
C CYS A 31 -6.30 -23.87 15.44
N LYS A 32 -5.14 -23.23 15.65
CA LYS A 32 -4.90 -21.84 15.23
C LYS A 32 -3.58 -21.75 14.46
N PHE A 33 -3.59 -21.05 13.33
CA PHE A 33 -2.44 -20.95 12.43
C PHE A 33 -2.17 -19.49 12.12
N TRP A 34 -0.98 -19.04 12.46
CA TRP A 34 -0.48 -17.71 12.17
C TRP A 34 0.39 -17.76 10.92
N GLY A 35 -0.08 -17.14 9.86
CA GLY A 35 0.57 -17.08 8.55
C GLY A 35 0.74 -15.67 8.04
N LEU A 36 1.44 -15.55 6.93
CA LEU A 36 1.69 -14.29 6.26
C LEU A 36 0.81 -14.19 5.00
N GLY A 37 0.22 -13.03 4.75
CA GLY A 37 -0.58 -12.78 3.56
C GLY A 37 0.21 -13.08 2.28
N GLY A 38 -0.28 -14.06 1.50
CA GLY A 38 0.37 -14.51 0.28
C GLY A 38 1.27 -15.74 0.43
N ASP A 39 1.52 -16.27 1.63
CA ASP A 39 2.35 -17.45 1.86
C ASP A 39 1.65 -18.79 1.56
N GLY A 40 0.34 -18.78 1.34
CA GLY A 40 -0.46 -19.98 1.05
C GLY A 40 -1.06 -20.67 2.28
N THR A 41 -0.81 -20.18 3.50
CA THR A 41 -1.33 -20.75 4.76
C THR A 41 -2.86 -20.88 4.75
N VAL A 42 -3.58 -19.83 4.35
CA VAL A 42 -5.05 -19.84 4.29
C VAL A 42 -5.55 -20.91 3.31
N GLY A 43 -4.92 -21.01 2.13
CA GLY A 43 -5.24 -22.04 1.14
C GLY A 43 -5.04 -23.46 1.65
N ALA A 44 -3.91 -23.71 2.33
CA ALA A 44 -3.61 -25.00 2.95
C ALA A 44 -4.62 -25.35 4.04
N ASN A 45 -5.01 -24.39 4.88
CA ASN A 45 -5.99 -24.61 5.96
C ASN A 45 -7.41 -24.83 5.43
N LYS A 46 -7.82 -24.15 4.34
CA LYS A 46 -9.05 -24.46 3.62
C LYS A 46 -9.06 -25.90 3.08
N ASN A 47 -7.93 -26.34 2.56
CA ASN A 47 -7.76 -27.72 2.09
C ASN A 47 -7.78 -28.72 3.27
N SER A 48 -7.10 -28.41 4.38
CA SER A 48 -7.10 -29.24 5.59
C SER A 48 -8.50 -29.48 6.14
N ILE A 49 -9.28 -28.41 6.33
CA ILE A 49 -10.63 -28.53 6.88
C ILE A 49 -11.56 -29.28 5.92
N LYS A 50 -11.35 -29.15 4.61
CA LYS A 50 -12.07 -29.91 3.60
C LYS A 50 -11.72 -31.39 3.63
N ILE A 51 -10.43 -31.76 3.73
CA ILE A 51 -10.00 -33.16 3.88
C ILE A 51 -10.64 -33.78 5.13
N ILE A 52 -10.64 -33.08 6.27
CA ILE A 52 -11.24 -33.57 7.50
C ILE A 52 -12.76 -33.80 7.32
N GLY A 53 -13.47 -32.83 6.76
CA GLY A 53 -14.91 -32.94 6.54
C GLY A 53 -15.34 -33.96 5.50
N ASP A 54 -14.56 -34.12 4.41
CA ASP A 54 -14.91 -35.05 3.32
C ASP A 54 -14.54 -36.52 3.66
N HIS A 55 -13.59 -36.75 4.57
CA HIS A 55 -13.05 -38.09 4.83
C HIS A 55 -13.18 -38.57 6.28
N THR A 56 -13.92 -37.85 7.13
CA THR A 56 -14.26 -38.27 8.49
C THR A 56 -15.73 -37.95 8.80
N ASP A 57 -16.29 -38.57 9.82
CA ASP A 57 -17.64 -38.26 10.33
C ASP A 57 -17.65 -37.01 11.22
N LYS A 58 -16.55 -36.23 11.27
CA LYS A 58 -16.45 -35.06 12.14
C LYS A 58 -17.21 -33.86 11.59
N PHE A 59 -17.85 -33.12 12.48
CA PHE A 59 -18.27 -31.76 12.17
C PHE A 59 -17.07 -30.85 12.09
N VAL A 60 -17.07 -29.91 11.13
CA VAL A 60 -15.94 -29.02 10.85
C VAL A 60 -16.38 -27.57 10.75
N GLN A 61 -15.52 -26.67 11.20
CA GLN A 61 -15.73 -25.22 11.08
C GLN A 61 -14.37 -24.53 10.84
N ALA A 62 -14.37 -23.51 9.99
CA ALA A 62 -13.20 -22.68 9.78
C ALA A 62 -13.57 -21.20 9.73
N TYR A 63 -12.76 -20.36 10.38
CA TYR A 63 -12.74 -18.91 10.23
C TYR A 63 -11.36 -18.45 9.84
N PHE A 64 -11.30 -17.37 9.03
CA PHE A 64 -10.05 -16.78 8.57
C PHE A 64 -10.07 -15.29 8.87
N GLN A 65 -9.10 -14.86 9.66
CA GLN A 65 -8.90 -13.47 10.05
C GLN A 65 -7.75 -12.90 9.23
N TYR A 66 -7.89 -11.67 8.80
CA TYR A 66 -6.93 -10.98 7.95
C TYR A 66 -6.59 -9.61 8.55
N ASP A 67 -5.33 -9.21 8.41
CA ASP A 67 -4.88 -7.83 8.61
C ASP A 67 -5.33 -6.93 7.44
N SER A 68 -5.33 -5.62 7.64
CA SER A 68 -5.57 -4.62 6.61
C SER A 68 -4.48 -4.59 5.53
N LYS A 69 -3.25 -5.01 5.84
CA LYS A 69 -2.14 -5.08 4.89
C LYS A 69 -2.34 -6.23 3.90
N LYS A 70 -2.26 -5.93 2.60
CA LYS A 70 -2.56 -6.90 1.53
C LYS A 70 -1.46 -7.95 1.38
N THR A 71 -0.23 -7.53 1.12
CA THR A 71 0.91 -8.43 1.05
C THR A 71 1.69 -8.36 2.36
N GLY A 72 2.02 -9.51 2.92
CA GLY A 72 2.76 -9.58 4.15
C GLY A 72 1.98 -9.12 5.39
N GLY A 73 0.66 -9.01 5.30
CA GLY A 73 -0.21 -8.82 6.45
C GLY A 73 -0.40 -10.11 7.23
N VAL A 74 -0.77 -10.00 8.49
CA VAL A 74 -1.03 -11.16 9.35
C VAL A 74 -2.29 -11.89 8.90
N THR A 75 -2.23 -13.21 8.83
CA THR A 75 -3.42 -14.06 8.66
C THR A 75 -3.54 -15.04 9.81
N VAL A 76 -4.72 -15.19 10.38
CA VAL A 76 -4.98 -16.17 11.43
C VAL A 76 -6.11 -17.10 10.99
N SER A 77 -5.81 -18.38 10.87
CA SER A 77 -6.79 -19.42 10.55
C SER A 77 -7.23 -20.13 11.82
N HIS A 78 -8.54 -20.24 12.04
CA HIS A 78 -9.17 -20.89 13.16
C HIS A 78 -9.91 -22.12 12.66
N LEU A 79 -9.46 -23.32 13.04
CA LEU A 79 -10.10 -24.57 12.64
C LEU A 79 -10.67 -25.29 13.86
N ARG A 80 -11.91 -25.73 13.79
CA ARG A 80 -12.54 -26.62 14.77
C ARG A 80 -13.04 -27.88 14.08
N PHE A 81 -12.86 -29.02 14.75
CA PHE A 81 -13.43 -30.30 14.31
C PHE A 81 -13.69 -31.19 15.51
N GLY A 82 -14.77 -31.96 15.44
CA GLY A 82 -15.22 -32.83 16.55
C GLY A 82 -16.41 -33.69 16.20
N ASP A 83 -16.78 -34.58 17.11
CA ASP A 83 -17.86 -35.56 16.90
C ASP A 83 -19.24 -35.00 17.18
N LYS A 84 -19.34 -33.77 17.66
CA LYS A 84 -20.62 -33.06 17.95
C LYS A 84 -20.76 -31.82 17.05
N PRO A 85 -21.98 -31.38 16.73
CA PRO A 85 -22.19 -30.15 15.96
C PRO A 85 -21.51 -28.94 16.59
N ILE A 86 -20.74 -28.18 15.78
CA ILE A 86 -20.01 -26.98 16.20
C ILE A 86 -20.93 -25.77 16.06
N ARG A 87 -21.16 -25.07 17.16
CA ARG A 87 -22.00 -23.86 17.24
C ARG A 87 -21.25 -22.71 17.90
N SER A 88 -20.01 -22.46 17.42
CA SER A 88 -19.07 -21.49 17.97
C SER A 88 -18.86 -20.35 16.98
N PRO A 89 -19.70 -19.29 16.94
CA PRO A 89 -19.59 -18.17 16.02
C PRO A 89 -18.56 -17.13 16.51
N TYR A 90 -17.41 -17.57 16.99
CA TYR A 90 -16.34 -16.73 17.54
C TYR A 90 -14.98 -17.35 17.22
N TYR A 91 -13.94 -16.52 17.29
CA TYR A 91 -12.54 -16.95 17.09
C TYR A 91 -12.09 -17.86 18.25
N ILE A 92 -11.07 -18.67 17.96
CA ILE A 92 -10.45 -19.52 18.96
C ILE A 92 -9.49 -18.67 19.79
N ASN A 93 -9.68 -18.63 21.10
CA ASN A 93 -8.79 -17.94 22.04
C ASN A 93 -7.68 -18.86 22.52
N LYS A 94 -8.00 -20.14 22.84
CA LYS A 94 -7.05 -21.16 23.28
C LYS A 94 -7.20 -22.40 22.42
N ALA A 95 -6.11 -22.89 21.85
CA ALA A 95 -6.08 -23.98 20.89
C ALA A 95 -5.26 -25.18 21.39
N ASP A 96 -5.69 -26.36 20.98
CA ASP A 96 -4.95 -27.60 21.23
C ASP A 96 -3.68 -27.69 20.37
N PHE A 97 -3.73 -27.06 19.19
CA PHE A 97 -2.60 -26.95 18.26
C PHE A 97 -2.48 -25.51 17.76
N VAL A 98 -1.28 -24.92 17.89
CA VAL A 98 -0.96 -23.60 17.34
C VAL A 98 0.26 -23.72 16.44
N ALA A 99 0.21 -23.13 15.25
CA ALA A 99 1.36 -23.05 14.34
C ALA A 99 1.72 -21.60 14.01
N CYS A 100 3.00 -21.28 14.13
CA CYS A 100 3.61 -20.04 13.63
C CYS A 100 4.35 -20.36 12.32
N HIS A 101 3.78 -19.93 11.18
CA HIS A 101 4.34 -20.23 9.86
C HIS A 101 5.43 -19.25 9.44
N ASN A 102 5.49 -18.06 10.05
CA ASN A 102 6.50 -17.04 9.76
C ASN A 102 7.37 -16.76 11.00
N PRO A 103 8.69 -17.01 10.95
CA PRO A 103 9.59 -16.81 12.08
C PRO A 103 9.66 -15.35 12.55
N SER A 104 9.38 -14.36 11.68
CA SER A 104 9.40 -12.95 12.05
C SER A 104 8.38 -12.59 13.15
N TYR A 105 7.32 -13.37 13.30
CA TYR A 105 6.35 -13.16 14.38
C TYR A 105 6.93 -13.47 15.77
N ILE A 106 7.85 -14.41 15.84
CA ILE A 106 8.58 -14.71 17.08
C ILE A 106 9.56 -13.59 17.40
N THR A 107 10.37 -13.14 16.45
CA THR A 107 11.34 -12.04 16.67
C THR A 107 10.67 -10.69 16.94
N LYS A 108 9.44 -10.51 16.52
CA LYS A 108 8.62 -9.31 16.79
C LYS A 108 7.68 -9.47 18.00
N HIS A 109 7.80 -10.57 18.71
CA HIS A 109 7.06 -10.87 19.94
C HIS A 109 5.53 -10.79 19.81
N PHE A 110 4.99 -11.37 18.73
CA PHE A 110 3.54 -11.56 18.61
C PHE A 110 3.04 -12.50 19.72
N PRO A 111 1.87 -12.27 20.34
CA PRO A 111 1.43 -13.03 21.51
C PRO A 111 0.91 -14.45 21.20
N ILE A 112 1.52 -15.13 20.22
CA ILE A 112 1.09 -16.43 19.66
C ILE A 112 1.13 -17.54 20.70
N VAL A 113 2.15 -17.56 21.54
CA VAL A 113 2.32 -18.59 22.58
C VAL A 113 1.16 -18.61 23.55
N ARG A 114 0.55 -17.45 23.83
CA ARG A 114 -0.62 -17.34 24.71
C ARG A 114 -1.86 -18.04 24.18
N ASP A 115 -1.90 -18.33 22.87
CA ASP A 115 -3.00 -19.05 22.24
C ASP A 115 -3.01 -20.56 22.55
N VAL A 116 -1.91 -21.12 23.02
CA VAL A 116 -1.77 -22.56 23.28
C VAL A 116 -2.41 -22.95 24.59
N LYS A 117 -3.27 -23.99 24.60
CA LYS A 117 -3.80 -24.60 25.83
C LYS A 117 -2.66 -25.24 26.63
N PRO A 118 -2.79 -25.37 27.97
CA PRO A 118 -1.87 -26.17 28.77
C PRO A 118 -1.74 -27.59 28.19
N GLY A 119 -0.52 -28.06 27.98
CA GLY A 119 -0.23 -29.36 27.34
C GLY A 119 -0.43 -29.40 25.82
N GLY A 120 -0.89 -28.32 25.21
CA GLY A 120 -1.11 -28.19 23.77
C GLY A 120 0.19 -28.17 22.98
N VAL A 121 0.06 -28.25 21.64
CA VAL A 121 1.20 -28.29 20.70
C VAL A 121 1.45 -26.89 20.14
N PHE A 122 2.72 -26.48 20.13
CA PHE A 122 3.18 -25.27 19.44
C PHE A 122 4.25 -25.63 18.40
N LEU A 123 3.95 -25.37 17.12
CA LEU A 123 4.84 -25.62 15.99
C LEU A 123 5.35 -24.29 15.44
N ILE A 124 6.66 -24.12 15.32
CA ILE A 124 7.30 -22.96 14.73
C ILE A 124 8.03 -23.34 13.45
N ASN A 125 7.72 -22.67 12.33
CA ASN A 125 8.52 -22.76 11.12
C ASN A 125 9.70 -21.80 11.23
N CYS A 126 10.90 -22.34 11.42
CA CYS A 126 12.12 -21.54 11.52
C CYS A 126 13.35 -22.36 11.12
N GLN A 127 14.45 -21.66 10.82
CA GLN A 127 15.75 -22.22 10.50
C GLN A 127 16.66 -22.33 11.74
N TRP A 128 16.19 -21.92 12.91
CA TRP A 128 16.98 -21.76 14.13
C TRP A 128 17.31 -23.09 14.81
N THR A 129 18.51 -23.14 15.39
CA THR A 129 18.86 -24.16 16.39
C THR A 129 18.04 -23.94 17.68
N PRO A 130 17.96 -24.92 18.59
CA PRO A 130 17.28 -24.71 19.88
C PRO A 130 17.85 -23.54 20.70
N GLU A 131 19.15 -23.30 20.63
CA GLU A 131 19.84 -22.21 21.29
C GLU A 131 19.43 -20.86 20.70
N GLU A 132 19.44 -20.73 19.38
CA GLU A 132 18.99 -19.52 18.67
C GLU A 132 17.50 -19.25 18.92
N LEU A 133 16.65 -20.29 18.90
CA LEU A 133 15.24 -20.16 19.24
C LEU A 133 15.05 -19.61 20.66
N SER A 134 15.87 -20.06 21.63
CA SER A 134 15.85 -19.53 22.99
C SER A 134 16.17 -18.05 23.03
N HIS A 135 17.06 -17.54 22.19
CA HIS A 135 17.34 -16.10 22.10
C HIS A 135 16.20 -15.28 21.48
N HIS A 136 15.46 -15.87 20.55
CA HIS A 136 14.36 -15.18 19.87
C HIS A 136 13.04 -15.14 20.66
N LEU A 137 12.83 -16.07 21.59
CA LEU A 137 11.64 -16.11 22.44
C LEU A 137 11.76 -15.09 23.59
N ALA A 138 10.73 -14.28 23.79
CA ALA A 138 10.62 -13.38 24.94
C ALA A 138 10.57 -14.19 26.27
N ALA A 139 11.02 -13.59 27.36
CA ALA A 139 10.96 -14.22 28.67
C ALA A 139 9.53 -14.60 29.09
N SER A 140 8.54 -13.78 28.78
CA SER A 140 7.12 -14.09 29.02
C SER A 140 6.64 -15.33 28.26
N GLU A 141 7.11 -15.50 27.01
CA GLU A 141 6.80 -16.68 26.17
C GLU A 141 7.47 -17.94 26.71
N LYS A 142 8.76 -17.87 27.11
CA LYS A 142 9.47 -18.95 27.77
C LYS A 142 8.77 -19.41 29.03
N ARG A 143 8.39 -18.45 29.91
CA ARG A 143 7.66 -18.74 31.14
C ARG A 143 6.32 -19.43 30.83
N TYR A 144 5.59 -18.97 29.83
CA TYR A 144 4.31 -19.59 29.45
C TYR A 144 4.49 -21.03 28.97
N ILE A 145 5.45 -21.27 28.06
CA ILE A 145 5.77 -22.61 27.53
C ILE A 145 6.10 -23.58 28.67
N ALA A 146 7.00 -23.19 29.57
CA ALA A 146 7.46 -24.03 30.66
C ALA A 146 6.35 -24.32 31.68
N LYS A 147 5.63 -23.28 32.17
CA LYS A 147 4.61 -23.40 33.21
C LYS A 147 3.34 -24.15 32.75
N ASN A 148 3.06 -24.11 31.45
CA ASN A 148 1.88 -24.77 30.88
C ASN A 148 2.20 -26.10 30.17
N ASN A 149 3.44 -26.64 30.30
CA ASN A 149 3.85 -27.89 29.68
C ASN A 149 3.56 -27.94 28.16
N VAL A 150 3.76 -26.83 27.44
CA VAL A 150 3.51 -26.72 26.01
C VAL A 150 4.48 -27.66 25.27
N GLN A 151 3.94 -28.46 24.34
CA GLN A 151 4.73 -29.35 23.51
C GLN A 151 5.33 -28.53 22.35
N LEU A 152 6.58 -28.10 22.48
CA LEU A 152 7.25 -27.23 21.51
C LEU A 152 7.90 -28.05 20.38
N TYR A 153 7.61 -27.65 19.15
CA TYR A 153 8.19 -28.23 17.93
C TYR A 153 8.71 -27.15 16.98
N THR A 154 9.76 -27.48 16.24
CA THR A 154 10.24 -26.65 15.12
C THR A 154 10.24 -27.47 13.82
N ILE A 155 10.15 -26.77 12.70
CA ILE A 155 10.33 -27.34 11.36
C ILE A 155 11.01 -26.28 10.47
N ASN A 156 12.02 -26.69 9.70
CA ASN A 156 12.63 -25.80 8.71
C ASN A 156 12.01 -26.06 7.32
N ALA A 157 10.76 -25.65 7.16
CA ALA A 157 10.07 -25.83 5.89
C ALA A 157 10.61 -24.92 4.78
N ILE A 158 11.35 -23.85 5.13
CA ILE A 158 11.91 -22.88 4.18
C ILE A 158 13.00 -23.56 3.34
N ASP A 159 14.02 -24.13 3.98
CA ASP A 159 15.13 -24.79 3.28
C ASP A 159 14.65 -26.06 2.58
N LEU A 160 13.77 -26.82 3.21
CA LEU A 160 13.16 -28.00 2.60
C LEU A 160 12.40 -27.68 1.32
N ALA A 161 11.65 -26.58 1.28
CA ALA A 161 10.94 -26.12 0.08
C ALA A 161 11.91 -25.72 -1.04
N ILE A 162 13.02 -25.08 -0.71
CA ILE A 162 14.08 -24.71 -1.65
C ILE A 162 14.73 -25.97 -2.22
N GLU A 163 15.12 -26.94 -1.38
CA GLU A 163 15.78 -28.18 -1.77
C GLU A 163 14.96 -29.03 -2.74
N ILE A 164 13.63 -29.06 -2.57
CA ILE A 164 12.74 -29.82 -3.45
C ILE A 164 12.26 -29.03 -4.70
N GLY A 165 12.72 -27.77 -4.86
CA GLY A 165 12.39 -26.95 -6.01
C GLY A 165 11.07 -26.18 -5.91
N MET A 166 10.44 -26.13 -4.73
CA MET A 166 9.20 -25.38 -4.50
C MET A 166 9.45 -23.89 -4.19
N GLY A 167 10.70 -23.46 -4.02
CA GLY A 167 11.09 -22.11 -3.69
C GLY A 167 10.47 -21.64 -2.36
N LYS A 168 9.62 -20.63 -2.40
CA LYS A 168 8.98 -20.05 -1.20
C LYS A 168 7.76 -20.81 -0.67
N ARG A 169 7.33 -21.90 -1.30
CA ARG A 169 6.06 -22.57 -1.02
C ARG A 169 6.19 -23.60 0.08
N THR A 170 6.14 -23.14 1.33
CA THR A 170 6.26 -23.97 2.54
C THR A 170 4.93 -24.59 2.99
N ASN A 171 3.81 -24.07 2.51
CA ASN A 171 2.47 -24.38 2.99
C ASN A 171 2.10 -25.88 2.93
N THR A 172 2.50 -26.61 1.89
CA THR A 172 2.22 -28.05 1.76
C THR A 172 3.01 -28.86 2.80
N ILE A 173 4.27 -28.50 3.08
CA ILE A 173 5.12 -29.12 4.10
C ILE A 173 4.49 -28.89 5.48
N LEU A 174 4.10 -27.65 5.79
CA LEU A 174 3.51 -27.28 7.08
C LEU A 174 2.13 -27.91 7.30
N GLN A 175 1.33 -28.06 6.24
CA GLN A 175 0.05 -28.77 6.28
C GLN A 175 0.26 -30.26 6.64
N SER A 176 1.27 -30.90 6.08
CA SER A 176 1.59 -32.30 6.39
C SER A 176 2.05 -32.45 7.85
N ALA A 177 2.91 -31.55 8.35
CA ALA A 177 3.32 -31.52 9.75
C ALA A 177 2.12 -31.33 10.70
N PHE A 178 1.14 -30.48 10.32
CA PHE A 178 -0.09 -30.32 11.08
C PHE A 178 -0.84 -31.65 11.24
N PHE A 179 -1.10 -32.39 10.15
CA PHE A 179 -1.80 -33.66 10.23
C PHE A 179 -1.06 -34.70 11.08
N ALA A 180 0.27 -34.71 11.02
CA ALA A 180 1.09 -35.62 11.82
C ALA A 180 1.07 -35.30 13.32
N LEU A 181 1.08 -34.03 13.70
CA LEU A 181 1.15 -33.56 15.09
C LEU A 181 -0.24 -33.44 15.76
N ALA A 182 -1.24 -32.96 15.05
CA ALA A 182 -2.58 -32.74 15.59
C ALA A 182 -3.42 -34.05 15.71
N LYS A 183 -2.96 -35.14 15.09
CA LYS A 183 -3.54 -36.51 15.18
C LYS A 183 -5.06 -36.52 14.91
N VAL A 184 -5.51 -35.76 13.94
CA VAL A 184 -6.94 -35.61 13.57
C VAL A 184 -7.50 -36.94 13.04
N MET A 185 -6.69 -37.65 12.28
CA MET A 185 -6.93 -38.95 11.66
C MET A 185 -5.61 -39.70 11.58
N PRO A 186 -5.60 -41.02 11.22
CA PRO A 186 -4.34 -41.76 11.00
C PRO A 186 -3.46 -41.05 9.98
N SER A 187 -2.20 -40.81 10.32
CA SER A 187 -1.27 -39.98 9.52
C SER A 187 -1.12 -40.48 8.08
N GLU A 188 -1.07 -41.82 7.89
CA GLU A 188 -0.95 -42.44 6.56
C GLU A 188 -2.17 -42.09 5.66
N GLN A 189 -3.38 -42.07 6.23
CA GLN A 189 -4.59 -41.68 5.50
C GLN A 189 -4.59 -40.21 5.17
N ALA A 190 -4.20 -39.34 6.12
CA ALA A 190 -4.09 -37.91 5.88
C ALA A 190 -3.10 -37.60 4.75
N ILE A 191 -1.93 -38.23 4.75
CA ILE A 191 -0.91 -38.12 3.69
C ILE A 191 -1.48 -38.53 2.33
N GLN A 192 -2.22 -39.65 2.26
CA GLN A 192 -2.82 -40.12 1.02
C GLN A 192 -3.86 -39.11 0.50
N PHE A 193 -4.76 -38.63 1.35
CA PHE A 193 -5.76 -37.63 0.95
C PHE A 193 -5.14 -36.30 0.51
N MET A 194 -4.05 -35.89 1.17
CA MET A 194 -3.29 -34.71 0.71
C MET A 194 -2.68 -34.92 -0.68
N LYS A 195 -2.11 -36.09 -0.96
CA LYS A 195 -1.54 -36.45 -2.27
C LYS A 195 -2.62 -36.47 -3.35
N ASP A 196 -3.78 -37.04 -3.06
CA ASP A 196 -4.93 -37.07 -3.97
C ASP A 196 -5.43 -35.66 -4.30
N ALA A 197 -5.54 -34.80 -3.28
CA ALA A 197 -5.92 -33.40 -3.43
C ALA A 197 -4.88 -32.60 -4.26
N ALA A 198 -3.60 -32.82 -4.02
CA ALA A 198 -2.50 -32.22 -4.78
C ALA A 198 -2.52 -32.66 -6.25
N THR A 199 -2.70 -33.96 -6.51
CA THR A 199 -2.83 -34.51 -7.86
C THR A 199 -4.02 -33.86 -8.60
N LYS A 200 -5.18 -33.82 -7.98
CA LYS A 200 -6.38 -33.19 -8.55
C LYS A 200 -6.16 -31.70 -8.89
N SER A 201 -5.44 -31.00 -8.04
CA SER A 201 -5.21 -29.54 -8.17
C SER A 201 -4.13 -29.21 -9.20
N TYR A 202 -3.09 -30.02 -9.31
CA TYR A 202 -1.87 -29.66 -10.05
C TYR A 202 -1.61 -30.49 -11.30
N LEU A 203 -2.32 -31.60 -11.55
CA LEU A 203 -2.08 -32.48 -12.72
C LEU A 203 -2.13 -31.70 -14.05
N LYS A 204 -3.02 -30.72 -14.16
CA LYS A 204 -3.12 -29.86 -15.35
C LYS A 204 -1.91 -28.93 -15.55
N LYS A 205 -1.06 -28.76 -14.53
CA LYS A 205 0.17 -27.95 -14.58
C LYS A 205 1.40 -28.76 -14.92
N GLY A 206 1.29 -30.10 -14.92
CA GLY A 206 2.36 -31.05 -15.22
C GLY A 206 2.60 -32.05 -14.08
N GLN A 207 3.07 -33.25 -14.45
CA GLN A 207 3.37 -34.32 -13.49
C GLN A 207 4.47 -33.90 -12.52
N ASP A 208 5.50 -33.19 -13.01
CA ASP A 208 6.62 -32.71 -12.17
C ASP A 208 6.15 -31.86 -10.98
N ILE A 209 5.09 -31.05 -11.19
CA ILE A 209 4.50 -30.23 -10.14
C ILE A 209 3.76 -31.12 -9.11
N VAL A 210 3.08 -32.16 -9.58
CA VAL A 210 2.44 -33.15 -8.69
C VAL A 210 3.49 -33.87 -7.85
N ASP A 211 4.55 -34.36 -8.47
CA ASP A 211 5.62 -35.10 -7.80
C ASP A 211 6.35 -34.25 -6.74
N MET A 212 6.62 -32.98 -7.04
CA MET A 212 7.15 -32.04 -6.05
C MET A 212 6.23 -31.87 -4.83
N ASN A 213 4.92 -31.73 -5.05
CA ASN A 213 3.96 -31.62 -3.96
C ASN A 213 3.86 -32.91 -3.15
N HIS A 214 3.89 -34.10 -3.79
CA HIS A 214 3.93 -35.38 -3.08
C HIS A 214 5.18 -35.51 -2.22
N LYS A 215 6.33 -35.10 -2.74
CA LYS A 215 7.59 -35.10 -1.96
C LYS A 215 7.52 -34.13 -0.76
N ALA A 216 6.92 -32.95 -0.95
CA ALA A 216 6.69 -31.99 0.13
C ALA A 216 5.80 -32.55 1.24
N ILE A 217 4.74 -33.30 0.88
CA ILE A 217 3.84 -33.95 1.82
C ILE A 217 4.59 -35.03 2.62
N ASP A 218 5.37 -35.87 1.96
CA ASP A 218 6.13 -36.94 2.63
C ASP A 218 7.16 -36.37 3.61
N ILE A 219 7.90 -35.35 3.20
CA ILE A 219 8.90 -34.69 4.05
C ILE A 219 8.24 -34.01 5.24
N GLY A 220 7.15 -33.25 5.03
CA GLY A 220 6.45 -32.53 6.10
C GLY A 220 5.95 -33.45 7.22
N ALA A 221 5.56 -34.66 6.89
CA ALA A 221 5.07 -35.65 7.86
C ALA A 221 6.11 -36.08 8.91
N THR A 222 7.40 -35.85 8.67
CA THR A 222 8.51 -36.39 9.52
C THR A 222 9.60 -35.36 9.84
N ALA A 223 9.66 -34.22 9.15
CA ALA A 223 10.78 -33.27 9.27
C ALA A 223 10.71 -32.37 10.52
N TYR A 224 9.62 -32.36 11.27
CA TYR A 224 9.53 -31.60 12.51
C TYR A 224 10.38 -32.19 13.64
N LYS A 225 10.87 -31.33 14.52
CA LYS A 225 11.71 -31.71 15.66
C LYS A 225 11.06 -31.28 16.96
N LYS A 226 10.97 -32.16 17.94
CA LYS A 226 10.57 -31.79 19.29
C LYS A 226 11.70 -31.05 19.99
N ILE A 227 11.39 -29.97 20.69
CA ILE A 227 12.34 -29.21 21.49
C ILE A 227 12.10 -29.55 22.96
N ASP A 228 13.17 -29.93 23.63
CA ASP A 228 13.15 -30.13 25.07
C ASP A 228 13.17 -28.72 25.73
N VAL A 229 12.10 -28.42 26.47
CA VAL A 229 11.93 -27.13 27.13
C VAL A 229 12.85 -27.05 28.36
N PRO A 230 13.84 -26.14 28.41
CA PRO A 230 14.70 -25.96 29.55
C PRO A 230 13.92 -25.59 30.82
N ALA A 231 14.31 -26.17 31.97
CA ALA A 231 13.62 -25.93 33.24
C ALA A 231 13.71 -24.48 33.71
N ASP A 232 14.80 -23.80 33.42
CA ASP A 232 15.07 -22.38 33.73
C ASP A 232 14.16 -21.40 32.98
N TRP A 233 13.52 -21.83 31.89
CA TRP A 233 12.54 -21.00 31.23
C TRP A 233 11.35 -20.62 32.13
N ALA A 234 11.03 -21.41 33.13
CA ALA A 234 9.98 -21.12 34.10
C ALA A 234 10.20 -19.80 34.87
N ASP A 235 11.47 -19.41 35.02
CA ASP A 235 11.91 -18.26 35.79
C ASP A 235 12.63 -17.19 34.93
N ALA A 236 12.51 -17.26 33.60
CA ALA A 236 13.12 -16.31 32.68
C ALA A 236 12.72 -14.87 33.03
N GLN A 237 13.68 -13.96 33.04
CA GLN A 237 13.49 -12.55 33.41
C GLN A 237 13.27 -11.71 32.17
N ASP A 238 12.32 -10.76 32.24
CA ASP A 238 12.07 -9.80 31.17
C ASP A 238 13.25 -8.85 31.05
N GLU A 239 13.68 -8.61 29.83
CA GLU A 239 14.70 -7.62 29.49
C GLU A 239 14.03 -6.29 29.19
N ALA A 240 14.64 -5.18 29.61
CA ALA A 240 14.15 -3.85 29.29
C ALA A 240 14.35 -3.58 27.79
N ASP A 241 13.39 -2.94 27.15
CA ASP A 241 13.56 -2.44 25.78
C ASP A 241 14.54 -1.28 25.78
N THR A 242 15.74 -1.53 25.30
CA THR A 242 16.83 -0.54 25.21
C THR A 242 16.94 0.10 23.82
N ARG A 243 16.02 -0.20 22.91
CA ARG A 243 16.04 0.34 21.53
C ARG A 243 15.83 1.86 21.57
N GLU A 244 16.75 2.58 20.97
CA GLU A 244 16.60 4.02 20.71
C GLU A 244 16.08 4.22 19.30
N LEU A 245 14.81 4.60 19.16
CA LEU A 245 14.25 5.00 17.88
C LEU A 245 14.62 6.46 17.59
N GLN A 246 15.10 6.71 16.37
CA GLN A 246 15.42 8.04 15.89
C GLN A 246 14.23 8.65 15.15
N GLY A 247 14.02 9.96 15.26
CA GLY A 247 12.95 10.65 14.55
C GLY A 247 12.29 11.74 15.40
N ARG A 248 11.14 12.19 14.96
CA ARG A 248 10.34 13.19 15.68
C ARG A 248 9.84 12.60 17.00
N PRO A 249 10.01 13.29 18.15
CA PRO A 249 9.69 12.72 19.47
C PRO A 249 8.25 12.25 19.61
N GLU A 250 7.28 13.01 19.07
CA GLU A 250 5.87 12.65 19.08
C GLU A 250 5.57 11.36 18.30
N VAL A 251 6.21 11.17 17.13
CA VAL A 251 6.07 9.94 16.35
C VAL A 251 6.70 8.75 17.08
N VAL A 252 7.90 8.92 17.62
CA VAL A 252 8.60 7.86 18.37
C VAL A 252 7.78 7.41 19.58
N LYS A 253 7.18 8.37 20.31
CA LYS A 253 6.28 8.07 21.43
C LYS A 253 5.08 7.24 20.97
N MET A 254 4.35 7.73 19.96
CA MET A 254 3.18 7.03 19.41
C MET A 254 3.54 5.64 18.87
N VAL A 255 4.69 5.50 18.21
CA VAL A 255 5.16 4.20 17.71
C VAL A 255 5.34 3.20 18.84
N LYS A 256 6.02 3.57 19.91
CA LYS A 256 6.28 2.67 21.05
C LYS A 256 5.02 2.35 21.85
N GLU A 257 4.19 3.36 22.11
CA GLU A 257 3.05 3.24 23.02
C GLU A 257 1.80 2.68 22.35
N VAL A 258 1.59 2.91 21.03
CA VAL A 258 0.36 2.56 20.33
C VAL A 258 0.61 1.67 19.12
N MET A 259 1.47 2.10 18.18
CA MET A 259 1.62 1.41 16.90
C MET A 259 2.22 0.00 17.05
N GLU A 260 3.29 -0.16 17.84
CA GLU A 260 3.92 -1.48 18.00
C GLU A 260 2.99 -2.51 18.66
N PRO A 261 2.26 -2.21 19.77
CA PRO A 261 1.27 -3.12 20.31
C PRO A 261 0.19 -3.52 19.29
N ILE A 262 -0.37 -2.55 18.56
CA ILE A 262 -1.37 -2.83 17.51
C ILE A 262 -0.74 -3.68 16.40
N GLY A 263 0.46 -3.33 15.94
CA GLY A 263 1.16 -4.02 14.87
C GLY A 263 1.48 -5.49 15.16
N ARG A 264 1.72 -5.85 16.43
CA ARG A 264 1.90 -7.25 16.86
C ARG A 264 0.61 -7.93 17.31
N MET A 265 -0.57 -7.37 17.03
CA MET A 265 -1.88 -7.93 17.37
C MET A 265 -2.13 -8.02 18.90
N ASP A 266 -1.58 -7.11 19.68
CA ASP A 266 -1.76 -6.97 21.13
C ASP A 266 -2.44 -5.64 21.51
N GLY A 267 -3.18 -5.04 20.56
CA GLY A 267 -3.86 -3.76 20.76
C GLY A 267 -4.92 -3.78 21.86
N ASP A 268 -5.54 -4.93 22.12
CA ASP A 268 -6.51 -5.11 23.22
C ASP A 268 -5.87 -4.94 24.61
N SER A 269 -4.56 -5.02 24.74
CA SER A 269 -3.85 -4.75 25.99
C SER A 269 -3.72 -3.26 26.33
N LEU A 270 -3.97 -2.38 25.34
CA LEU A 270 -3.79 -0.93 25.52
C LEU A 270 -4.88 -0.35 26.41
N PRO A 271 -4.51 0.53 27.37
CA PRO A 271 -5.49 1.24 28.18
C PRO A 271 -6.16 2.37 27.40
N VAL A 272 -7.32 2.81 27.87
CA VAL A 272 -8.05 3.96 27.29
C VAL A 272 -7.18 5.22 27.27
N SER A 273 -6.36 5.42 28.29
CA SER A 273 -5.43 6.56 28.36
C SER A 273 -4.44 6.64 27.20
N ALA A 274 -4.12 5.52 26.53
CA ALA A 274 -3.26 5.52 25.35
C ALA A 274 -3.89 6.27 24.16
N PHE A 275 -5.22 6.41 24.13
CA PHE A 275 -5.97 7.11 23.11
C PHE A 275 -6.59 8.44 23.58
N ALA A 276 -6.39 8.79 24.86
CA ALA A 276 -6.79 10.09 25.40
C ALA A 276 -5.75 11.18 25.06
N GLY A 277 -6.16 12.42 25.11
CA GLY A 277 -5.24 13.54 24.83
C GLY A 277 -4.95 13.70 23.34
N GLU A 278 -3.76 13.36 22.88
CA GLU A 278 -3.28 13.61 21.51
C GLU A 278 -4.08 12.82 20.43
N HIS A 279 -4.65 11.67 20.77
CA HIS A 279 -5.38 10.79 19.84
C HIS A 279 -6.89 10.75 20.08
N VAL A 280 -7.44 11.64 20.89
CA VAL A 280 -8.86 11.62 21.31
C VAL A 280 -9.83 11.83 20.13
N ASP A 281 -9.41 12.50 19.09
CA ASP A 281 -10.17 12.74 17.86
C ASP A 281 -9.90 11.69 16.77
N GLY A 282 -9.06 10.68 17.05
CA GLY A 282 -8.67 9.63 16.10
C GLY A 282 -7.57 10.04 15.13
N SER A 283 -6.91 11.18 15.32
CA SER A 283 -5.73 11.54 14.55
C SER A 283 -4.47 10.84 15.05
N PHE A 284 -3.56 10.54 14.12
CA PHE A 284 -2.27 9.91 14.39
C PHE A 284 -1.17 10.59 13.58
N GLU A 285 0.05 10.58 14.11
CA GLU A 285 1.20 11.22 13.50
C GLU A 285 1.61 10.54 12.19
N HIS A 286 1.94 11.35 11.19
CA HIS A 286 2.48 10.89 9.92
C HIS A 286 3.92 10.39 10.04
N GLY A 287 4.27 9.39 9.21
CA GLY A 287 5.62 8.82 9.13
C GLY A 287 5.82 7.55 9.95
N ALA A 288 4.80 7.06 10.63
CA ALA A 288 4.89 5.87 11.47
C ALA A 288 5.21 4.59 10.69
N ALA A 289 4.78 4.47 9.43
CA ALA A 289 5.08 3.30 8.60
C ALA A 289 6.59 3.03 8.43
N ALA A 290 7.44 4.06 8.56
CA ALA A 290 8.89 3.92 8.49
C ALA A 290 9.49 3.06 9.63
N TYR A 291 8.77 2.89 10.72
CA TYR A 291 9.21 2.12 11.88
C TYR A 291 8.74 0.65 11.87
N GLU A 292 7.85 0.27 10.96
CA GLU A 292 7.35 -1.11 10.90
C GLU A 292 8.43 -2.13 10.54
N LYS A 293 9.28 -1.81 9.58
CA LYS A 293 10.39 -2.66 9.11
C LYS A 293 9.96 -4.12 8.99
N ARG A 294 8.93 -4.40 8.19
CA ARG A 294 8.23 -5.70 8.17
C ARG A 294 9.09 -6.87 7.70
N GLY A 295 10.08 -6.62 6.83
CA GLY A 295 11.02 -7.64 6.37
C GLY A 295 10.37 -8.78 5.57
N VAL A 296 9.26 -8.53 4.88
CA VAL A 296 8.45 -9.58 4.22
C VAL A 296 8.98 -10.06 2.88
N ALA A 297 9.90 -9.31 2.27
CA ALA A 297 10.48 -9.68 0.99
C ALA A 297 11.49 -10.81 1.15
N VAL A 298 11.35 -11.89 0.39
CA VAL A 298 12.38 -12.95 0.33
C VAL A 298 13.56 -12.52 -0.54
N THR A 299 13.28 -11.72 -1.59
CA THR A 299 14.31 -11.15 -2.46
C THR A 299 14.07 -9.66 -2.62
N VAL A 300 15.15 -8.89 -2.72
CA VAL A 300 15.16 -7.43 -2.86
C VAL A 300 16.05 -7.01 -4.02
N PRO A 301 15.88 -5.79 -4.58
CA PRO A 301 16.74 -5.35 -5.67
C PRO A 301 18.15 -5.04 -5.19
N HIS A 302 19.13 -5.67 -5.80
CA HIS A 302 20.54 -5.31 -5.75
C HIS A 302 20.86 -4.31 -6.85
N TRP A 303 21.53 -3.20 -6.52
CA TRP A 303 21.91 -2.15 -7.48
C TRP A 303 23.37 -2.30 -7.94
N ASN A 304 23.56 -2.38 -9.26
CA ASN A 304 24.87 -2.34 -9.90
C ASN A 304 25.13 -0.91 -10.43
N GLU A 305 25.98 -0.17 -9.74
CA GLU A 305 26.33 1.21 -10.02
C GLU A 305 27.06 1.40 -11.35
N ALA A 306 27.85 0.42 -11.77
CA ALA A 306 28.68 0.50 -12.98
C ALA A 306 27.84 0.54 -14.27
N THR A 307 26.69 -0.13 -14.29
CA THR A 307 25.79 -0.19 -15.45
C THR A 307 24.63 0.82 -15.38
N CYS A 308 24.48 1.49 -14.25
CA CYS A 308 23.36 2.41 -14.01
C CYS A 308 23.52 3.72 -14.82
N VAL A 309 22.46 4.10 -15.54
CA VAL A 309 22.39 5.38 -16.28
C VAL A 309 21.77 6.51 -15.48
N GLN A 310 21.37 6.27 -14.24
CA GLN A 310 20.77 7.24 -13.32
C GLN A 310 19.49 7.89 -13.88
N CYS A 311 18.65 7.13 -14.53
CA CYS A 311 17.38 7.61 -15.08
C CYS A 311 16.25 7.71 -14.05
N ASN A 312 16.41 7.13 -12.88
CA ASN A 312 15.49 7.07 -11.73
C ASN A 312 14.11 6.42 -12.01
N GLN A 313 13.93 5.73 -13.15
CA GLN A 313 12.66 5.07 -13.48
C GLN A 313 12.28 4.00 -12.46
N CYS A 314 13.26 3.31 -11.85
CA CYS A 314 13.03 2.33 -10.80
C CYS A 314 12.38 2.95 -9.54
N ALA A 315 12.82 4.12 -9.13
CA ALA A 315 12.23 4.90 -8.05
C ALA A 315 10.84 5.42 -8.46
N TYR A 316 10.72 5.92 -9.70
CA TYR A 316 9.48 6.48 -10.24
C TYR A 316 8.30 5.50 -10.19
N VAL A 317 8.53 4.24 -10.45
CA VAL A 317 7.47 3.22 -10.47
C VAL A 317 7.31 2.45 -9.14
N CYS A 318 8.20 2.66 -8.18
CA CYS A 318 8.16 1.91 -6.92
C CYS A 318 6.88 2.26 -6.12
N PRO A 319 5.97 1.29 -5.90
CA PRO A 319 4.71 1.56 -5.20
C PRO A 319 4.90 1.83 -3.70
N HIS A 320 6.04 1.43 -3.14
CA HIS A 320 6.31 1.50 -1.69
C HIS A 320 7.41 2.50 -1.33
N ALA A 321 7.97 3.22 -2.31
CA ALA A 321 9.07 4.19 -2.11
C ALA A 321 10.30 3.61 -1.38
N THR A 322 10.62 2.35 -1.61
CA THR A 322 11.72 1.62 -0.94
C THR A 322 13.03 1.64 -1.73
N ILE A 323 13.03 2.18 -2.94
CA ILE A 323 14.21 2.42 -3.76
C ILE A 323 14.20 3.89 -4.16
N ARG A 324 15.24 4.63 -3.78
CA ARG A 324 15.31 6.09 -3.94
C ARG A 324 16.71 6.55 -4.40
N PRO A 325 16.79 7.51 -5.34
CA PRO A 325 18.04 8.18 -5.66
C PRO A 325 18.31 9.29 -4.64
N PHE A 326 19.59 9.46 -4.31
CA PHE A 326 20.05 10.58 -3.51
C PHE A 326 21.24 11.29 -4.17
N ALA A 327 21.26 12.61 -4.03
CA ALA A 327 22.39 13.46 -4.43
C ALA A 327 23.07 13.97 -3.16
N LEU A 328 24.32 13.58 -2.94
CA LEU A 328 25.07 13.87 -1.73
C LEU A 328 26.15 14.92 -2.00
N THR A 329 26.30 15.90 -1.13
CA THR A 329 27.49 16.75 -1.08
C THR A 329 28.72 15.93 -0.68
N ASP A 330 29.91 16.48 -0.84
CA ASP A 330 31.13 15.79 -0.42
C ASP A 330 31.15 15.55 1.10
N GLU A 331 30.56 16.43 1.90
CA GLU A 331 30.42 16.28 3.33
C GLU A 331 29.43 15.13 3.70
N GLU A 332 28.26 15.12 3.07
CA GLU A 332 27.26 14.05 3.26
C GLU A 332 27.82 12.69 2.77
N ALA A 333 28.60 12.69 1.71
CA ALA A 333 29.25 11.49 1.20
C ALA A 333 30.34 10.95 2.15
N ALA A 334 31.08 11.83 2.81
CA ALA A 334 32.12 11.45 3.78
C ALA A 334 31.54 10.83 5.05
N GLY A 335 30.27 11.16 5.41
CA GLY A 335 29.57 10.59 6.55
C GLY A 335 28.78 9.31 6.23
N ALA A 336 28.72 8.88 4.97
CA ALA A 336 27.94 7.73 4.56
C ALA A 336 28.52 6.41 5.09
N PRO A 337 27.68 5.41 5.41
CA PRO A 337 28.15 4.09 5.84
C PRO A 337 28.95 3.38 4.75
N GLU A 338 29.78 2.43 5.15
CA GLU A 338 30.65 1.67 4.23
C GLU A 338 29.85 0.90 3.17
N SER A 339 28.62 0.52 3.49
CA SER A 339 27.69 -0.13 2.56
C SER A 339 27.21 0.78 1.42
N ALA A 340 27.39 2.10 1.53
CA ALA A 340 26.93 3.06 0.54
C ALA A 340 27.81 3.02 -0.73
N LYS A 341 27.22 2.64 -1.85
CA LYS A 341 27.87 2.73 -3.16
C LYS A 341 27.68 4.13 -3.71
N LEU A 342 28.74 4.91 -3.82
CA LEU A 342 28.73 6.30 -4.27
C LEU A 342 29.43 6.44 -5.62
N VAL A 343 28.76 7.06 -6.58
CA VAL A 343 29.31 7.38 -7.92
C VAL A 343 29.06 8.85 -8.25
N ASP A 344 29.79 9.40 -9.22
CA ASP A 344 29.52 10.76 -9.66
C ASP A 344 28.14 10.90 -10.29
N ILE A 345 27.45 12.00 -9.96
CA ILE A 345 26.12 12.25 -10.52
C ILE A 345 26.21 12.63 -11.99
N LYS A 346 25.36 12.04 -12.82
CA LYS A 346 25.19 12.40 -14.24
C LYS A 346 24.15 13.53 -14.33
N ALA A 347 24.51 14.75 -13.92
CA ALA A 347 23.63 15.91 -13.92
C ALA A 347 23.69 16.69 -15.23
N GLY A 348 22.63 17.43 -15.54
CA GLY A 348 22.59 18.38 -16.66
C GLY A 348 23.43 19.66 -16.39
N LYS A 349 23.57 20.53 -17.41
CA LYS A 349 24.22 21.83 -17.27
C LYS A 349 23.51 22.70 -16.24
N GLY A 350 24.27 23.39 -15.39
CA GLY A 350 23.74 24.31 -14.37
C GLY A 350 23.39 23.66 -13.04
N LYS A 351 23.55 22.33 -12.90
CA LYS A 351 23.37 21.59 -11.62
C LYS A 351 24.70 21.46 -10.88
N GLY A 352 24.64 21.36 -9.56
CA GLY A 352 25.79 21.16 -8.67
C GLY A 352 26.53 19.85 -8.93
N LYS A 353 27.71 19.74 -8.34
CA LYS A 353 28.49 18.51 -8.36
C LYS A 353 28.15 17.71 -7.08
N TYR A 354 27.59 16.52 -7.26
CA TYR A 354 27.19 15.65 -6.16
C TYR A 354 27.68 14.22 -6.40
N LYS A 355 27.72 13.44 -5.35
CA LYS A 355 27.75 11.99 -5.43
C LYS A 355 26.31 11.46 -5.54
N TYR A 356 26.15 10.37 -6.27
CA TYR A 356 24.86 9.71 -6.48
C TYR A 356 24.87 8.32 -5.85
N THR A 357 23.81 7.97 -5.18
CA THR A 357 23.49 6.59 -4.79
C THR A 357 22.05 6.26 -5.09
N MET A 358 21.79 4.98 -5.36
CA MET A 358 20.43 4.41 -5.41
C MET A 358 20.25 3.55 -4.18
N ALA A 359 19.72 4.13 -3.12
CA ALA A 359 19.50 3.44 -1.86
C ALA A 359 18.25 2.56 -1.89
N VAL A 360 18.34 1.38 -1.33
CA VAL A 360 17.24 0.41 -1.19
C VAL A 360 17.02 0.14 0.30
N SER A 361 15.76 0.15 0.74
CA SER A 361 15.37 -0.35 2.07
C SER A 361 14.95 -1.83 1.98
N PRO A 362 15.79 -2.79 2.36
CA PRO A 362 15.45 -4.21 2.30
C PRO A 362 14.28 -4.60 3.21
N LEU A 363 14.19 -3.98 4.38
CA LEU A 363 13.16 -4.30 5.38
C LEU A 363 11.78 -3.75 5.03
N ASP A 364 11.70 -2.68 4.23
CA ASP A 364 10.44 -2.08 3.78
C ASP A 364 10.05 -2.56 2.37
N CYS A 365 10.98 -3.17 1.63
CA CYS A 365 10.73 -3.70 0.29
C CYS A 365 9.74 -4.86 0.33
N MET A 366 8.81 -4.89 -0.65
CA MET A 366 7.82 -5.95 -0.79
C MET A 366 8.25 -7.08 -1.75
N GLY A 367 9.44 -6.97 -2.35
CA GLY A 367 9.97 -7.98 -3.28
C GLY A 367 9.17 -8.13 -4.58
N CYS A 368 8.41 -7.13 -4.98
CA CYS A 368 7.52 -7.18 -6.15
C CYS A 368 8.25 -7.22 -7.49
N GLY A 369 9.49 -6.70 -7.58
CA GLY A 369 10.29 -6.70 -8.80
C GLY A 369 9.88 -5.69 -9.88
N VAL A 370 8.93 -4.80 -9.64
CA VAL A 370 8.47 -3.79 -10.62
C VAL A 370 9.63 -2.90 -11.09
N CYS A 371 10.54 -2.53 -10.19
CA CYS A 371 11.74 -1.73 -10.49
C CYS A 371 12.70 -2.44 -11.49
N ILE A 372 12.76 -3.78 -11.45
CA ILE A 372 13.56 -4.58 -12.39
C ILE A 372 12.97 -4.47 -13.80
N GLY A 373 11.63 -4.56 -13.90
CA GLY A 373 10.91 -4.57 -15.19
C GLY A 373 11.09 -3.28 -16.01
N VAL A 374 11.36 -2.14 -15.35
CA VAL A 374 11.51 -0.84 -16.03
C VAL A 374 12.97 -0.42 -16.21
N CYS A 375 13.94 -1.14 -15.66
CA CYS A 375 15.34 -0.77 -15.76
C CYS A 375 15.89 -0.99 -17.18
N PRO A 376 16.22 0.06 -17.95
CA PRO A 376 16.61 -0.08 -19.35
C PRO A 376 17.99 -0.74 -19.53
N THR A 377 18.85 -0.62 -18.53
CA THR A 377 20.22 -1.15 -18.56
C THR A 377 20.39 -2.41 -17.72
N LYS A 378 19.28 -2.92 -17.13
CA LYS A 378 19.30 -4.10 -16.24
C LYS A 378 20.31 -3.97 -15.08
N SER A 379 20.46 -2.75 -14.57
CA SER A 379 21.34 -2.46 -13.42
C SER A 379 20.77 -2.92 -12.08
N LEU A 380 19.60 -3.52 -12.08
CA LEU A 380 18.93 -4.08 -10.91
C LEU A 380 18.68 -5.58 -11.10
N THR A 381 19.01 -6.37 -10.10
CA THR A 381 18.72 -7.81 -10.03
C THR A 381 18.12 -8.15 -8.68
N MET A 382 17.21 -9.14 -8.63
CA MET A 382 16.67 -9.61 -7.36
C MET A 382 17.65 -10.61 -6.72
N VAL A 383 18.01 -10.33 -5.48
CA VAL A 383 18.88 -11.19 -4.65
C VAL A 383 18.19 -11.51 -3.31
N PRO A 384 18.59 -12.56 -2.58
CA PRO A 384 18.11 -12.82 -1.22
C PRO A 384 18.24 -11.59 -0.32
N GLN A 385 17.25 -11.35 0.54
CA GLN A 385 17.17 -10.14 1.37
C GLN A 385 18.37 -10.00 2.32
N ASP A 386 18.85 -11.11 2.88
CA ASP A 386 19.98 -11.17 3.79
C ASP A 386 21.30 -10.68 3.15
N GLN A 387 21.46 -10.87 1.84
CA GLN A 387 22.64 -10.38 1.10
C GLN A 387 22.67 -8.86 0.97
N GLU A 388 21.52 -8.19 1.10
CA GLU A 388 21.38 -6.72 1.04
C GLU A 388 21.09 -6.10 2.42
N ALA A 389 21.20 -6.83 3.52
CA ALA A 389 20.87 -6.35 4.86
C ALA A 389 21.59 -5.03 5.21
N ALA A 390 22.87 -4.89 4.85
CA ALA A 390 23.65 -3.69 5.09
C ALA A 390 23.17 -2.45 4.31
N GLN A 391 22.35 -2.62 3.26
CA GLN A 391 21.75 -1.50 2.54
C GLN A 391 20.70 -0.76 3.35
N GLN A 392 20.18 -1.37 4.44
CA GLN A 392 19.28 -0.67 5.35
C GLN A 392 19.97 0.53 5.99
N ASP A 393 21.22 0.37 6.43
CA ASP A 393 22.01 1.46 7.03
C ASP A 393 22.24 2.60 6.02
N THR A 394 22.52 2.25 4.75
CA THR A 394 22.63 3.23 3.66
C THR A 394 21.34 4.00 3.45
N PHE A 395 20.20 3.29 3.41
CA PHE A 395 18.91 3.91 3.18
C PHE A 395 18.52 4.83 4.34
N ASP A 396 18.66 4.35 5.58
CA ASP A 396 18.31 5.10 6.78
C ASP A 396 19.22 6.33 6.94
N TYR A 397 20.53 6.21 6.64
CA TYR A 397 21.44 7.34 6.59
C TYR A 397 20.99 8.39 5.56
N CYS A 398 20.70 7.96 4.33
CA CYS A 398 20.31 8.88 3.26
C CYS A 398 19.01 9.62 3.61
N VAL A 399 18.03 8.94 4.18
CA VAL A 399 16.76 9.55 4.59
C VAL A 399 16.94 10.55 5.75
N ALA A 400 17.82 10.25 6.69
CA ALA A 400 18.00 11.06 7.92
C ALA A 400 19.00 12.21 7.76
N LYS A 401 20.00 12.09 6.88
CA LYS A 401 21.16 12.99 6.83
C LYS A 401 21.39 13.70 5.51
N VAL A 402 20.83 13.17 4.40
CA VAL A 402 21.03 13.79 3.08
C VAL A 402 19.90 14.78 2.81
N SER A 403 20.27 16.04 2.61
CA SER A 403 19.31 17.11 2.32
C SER A 403 18.80 17.03 0.88
N GLU A 404 17.58 17.47 0.65
CA GLU A 404 17.06 17.68 -0.71
C GLU A 404 17.83 18.80 -1.39
N LYS A 405 18.21 18.59 -2.66
CA LYS A 405 18.96 19.58 -3.45
C LYS A 405 17.99 20.24 -4.42
N GLU A 406 17.67 21.52 -4.21
CA GLU A 406 16.70 22.28 -5.00
C GLU A 406 17.01 22.27 -6.50
N ASP A 407 18.31 22.37 -6.87
CA ASP A 407 18.74 22.32 -8.26
C ASP A 407 18.61 20.95 -8.91
N MET A 408 18.45 19.89 -8.11
CA MET A 408 18.21 18.51 -8.57
C MET A 408 16.74 18.12 -8.57
N ALA A 409 15.98 18.62 -7.60
CA ALA A 409 14.59 18.24 -7.37
C ALA A 409 13.63 19.11 -8.21
N SER A 410 13.07 18.56 -9.29
CA SER A 410 12.16 19.27 -10.18
C SER A 410 11.10 18.34 -10.75
N VAL A 411 9.86 18.81 -10.83
CA VAL A 411 8.75 18.08 -11.45
C VAL A 411 8.73 18.15 -12.98
N ASN A 412 9.72 18.78 -13.60
CA ASN A 412 9.79 18.96 -15.05
C ASN A 412 10.31 17.73 -15.80
N SER A 413 10.94 16.77 -15.11
CA SER A 413 11.40 15.53 -15.71
C SER A 413 11.20 14.34 -14.78
N VAL A 414 11.02 13.16 -15.38
CA VAL A 414 10.92 11.88 -14.63
C VAL A 414 12.14 11.66 -13.74
N LYS A 415 13.35 11.97 -14.22
CA LYS A 415 14.59 11.82 -13.46
C LYS A 415 14.63 12.74 -12.25
N ASP A 416 14.37 14.02 -12.46
CA ASP A 416 14.54 15.04 -11.44
C ASP A 416 13.45 14.98 -10.38
N SER A 417 12.22 14.60 -10.77
CA SER A 417 11.11 14.44 -9.82
C SER A 417 11.40 13.43 -8.71
N GLN A 418 12.28 12.47 -8.95
CA GLN A 418 12.59 11.43 -7.99
C GLN A 418 13.63 11.84 -6.93
N PHE A 419 14.28 12.99 -7.08
CA PHE A 419 15.09 13.60 -6.01
C PHE A 419 14.23 14.32 -4.97
N LYS A 420 12.95 14.57 -5.25
CA LYS A 420 12.00 15.04 -4.24
C LYS A 420 11.60 13.87 -3.33
N LYS A 421 11.55 14.14 -2.01
CA LYS A 421 11.10 13.14 -1.04
C LYS A 421 9.65 12.72 -1.37
N PRO A 422 9.35 11.43 -1.54
CA PRO A 422 7.96 10.97 -1.58
C PRO A 422 7.33 11.11 -0.20
N LEU A 423 6.13 11.68 -0.12
CA LEU A 423 5.40 11.83 1.13
C LEU A 423 4.29 10.77 1.30
N LEU A 424 4.41 9.70 0.56
CA LEU A 424 3.73 8.40 0.75
C LEU A 424 4.80 7.31 0.64
N GLU A 425 5.00 6.54 1.70
CA GLU A 425 6.06 5.54 1.80
C GLU A 425 5.64 4.32 2.61
N PHE A 426 6.18 3.15 2.26
CA PHE A 426 6.04 1.89 3.01
C PHE A 426 4.59 1.46 3.27
N SER A 427 3.67 1.78 2.35
CA SER A 427 2.26 1.44 2.49
C SER A 427 1.99 -0.06 2.57
N GLY A 428 0.88 -0.44 3.20
CA GLY A 428 0.40 -1.82 3.27
C GLY A 428 -0.29 -2.35 2.00
N SER A 429 -0.07 -1.72 0.83
CA SER A 429 -0.65 -2.15 -0.44
C SER A 429 -0.09 -3.47 -0.93
N CYS A 430 -0.72 -4.05 -1.97
CA CYS A 430 -0.21 -5.25 -2.64
C CYS A 430 1.21 -5.03 -3.18
N ALA A 431 2.01 -6.09 -3.19
CA ALA A 431 3.32 -6.07 -3.86
C ALA A 431 3.15 -5.77 -5.35
N GLY A 432 3.67 -4.62 -5.81
CA GLY A 432 3.50 -4.17 -7.19
C GLY A 432 2.23 -3.39 -7.49
N CYS A 433 1.54 -2.88 -6.46
CA CYS A 433 0.31 -2.10 -6.60
C CYS A 433 0.51 -0.87 -7.50
N ALA A 434 -0.29 -0.74 -8.55
CA ALA A 434 -0.20 0.40 -9.44
C ALA A 434 -0.84 1.68 -8.84
N GLU A 435 -1.85 1.57 -7.97
CA GLU A 435 -2.50 2.72 -7.32
C GLU A 435 -1.51 3.54 -6.51
N THR A 436 -0.72 2.88 -5.64
CA THR A 436 0.24 3.57 -4.77
C THR A 436 1.40 4.20 -5.55
N SER A 437 1.74 3.70 -6.73
CA SER A 437 2.71 4.37 -7.60
C SER A 437 2.22 5.75 -8.05
N TYR A 438 0.94 5.89 -8.43
CA TYR A 438 0.33 7.18 -8.77
C TYR A 438 0.21 8.09 -7.54
N ALA A 439 -0.36 7.59 -6.44
CA ALA A 439 -0.54 8.39 -5.22
C ALA A 439 0.80 8.94 -4.69
N ARG A 440 1.84 8.11 -4.68
CA ARG A 440 3.20 8.52 -4.31
C ARG A 440 3.72 9.64 -5.21
N LEU A 441 3.52 9.53 -6.52
CA LEU A 441 3.95 10.56 -7.48
C LEU A 441 3.23 11.90 -7.24
N VAL A 442 1.91 11.88 -6.97
CA VAL A 442 1.15 13.09 -6.60
C VAL A 442 1.76 13.76 -5.38
N THR A 443 2.14 12.99 -4.35
CA THR A 443 2.79 13.56 -3.15
C THR A 443 4.17 14.17 -3.43
N GLN A 444 4.88 13.74 -4.46
CA GLN A 444 6.15 14.38 -4.87
C GLN A 444 5.92 15.69 -5.64
N VAL A 445 4.74 15.89 -6.21
CA VAL A 445 4.39 17.14 -6.92
C VAL A 445 3.93 18.21 -5.95
N CYS A 446 3.04 17.89 -5.01
CA CYS A 446 2.36 18.86 -4.15
C CYS A 446 2.09 18.40 -2.70
N GLY A 447 2.72 17.31 -2.27
CA GLY A 447 2.42 16.69 -0.98
C GLY A 447 2.65 17.57 0.26
N ASP A 448 3.55 18.53 0.18
CA ASP A 448 3.87 19.48 1.25
C ASP A 448 2.71 20.41 1.63
N ARG A 449 1.72 20.60 0.75
CA ARG A 449 0.56 21.47 0.93
C ARG A 449 -0.77 20.77 0.60
N MET A 450 -0.81 19.45 0.65
CA MET A 450 -1.89 18.64 0.12
C MET A 450 -2.93 18.28 1.18
N TYR A 451 -4.21 18.43 0.84
CA TYR A 451 -5.33 17.77 1.53
C TYR A 451 -5.82 16.61 0.68
N ILE A 452 -6.07 15.47 1.30
CA ILE A 452 -6.58 14.27 0.63
C ILE A 452 -7.90 13.86 1.26
N SER A 453 -8.96 13.87 0.45
CA SER A 453 -10.22 13.19 0.74
C SER A 453 -10.22 11.84 0.02
N ASN A 454 -10.30 10.76 0.76
CA ASN A 454 -10.14 9.41 0.24
C ASN A 454 -11.43 8.61 0.31
N ALA A 455 -11.86 8.01 -0.81
CA ALA A 455 -13.01 7.10 -0.84
C ALA A 455 -12.65 5.73 -0.25
N THR A 456 -13.56 5.15 0.52
CA THR A 456 -13.40 3.79 1.04
C THR A 456 -13.16 2.80 -0.10
N GLY A 457 -12.09 2.03 -0.01
CA GLY A 457 -11.63 1.07 -1.03
C GLY A 457 -10.20 0.65 -0.77
N CYS A 458 -9.45 0.22 -1.80
CA CYS A 458 -8.02 -0.10 -1.65
C CYS A 458 -7.22 1.09 -1.11
N SER A 459 -7.51 2.30 -1.59
CA SER A 459 -6.80 3.51 -1.19
C SER A 459 -6.99 3.87 0.29
N SER A 460 -8.13 3.54 0.90
CA SER A 460 -8.32 3.67 2.34
C SER A 460 -7.56 2.59 3.13
N ILE A 461 -7.50 1.38 2.58
CA ILE A 461 -6.82 0.25 3.24
C ILE A 461 -5.31 0.44 3.26
N TRP A 462 -4.71 0.88 2.15
CA TRP A 462 -3.27 1.15 2.15
C TRP A 462 -2.89 2.54 2.68
N GLY A 463 -3.83 3.49 2.72
CA GLY A 463 -3.60 4.89 3.11
C GLY A 463 -3.89 5.21 4.57
N GLY A 464 -4.82 4.48 5.21
CA GLY A 464 -5.38 4.84 6.51
C GLY A 464 -5.34 3.79 7.61
N PRO A 465 -4.35 2.86 7.71
CA PRO A 465 -4.24 2.03 8.90
C PRO A 465 -3.96 2.92 10.12
N ALA A 466 -4.81 2.82 11.14
CA ALA A 466 -4.61 3.55 12.39
C ALA A 466 -3.23 3.25 12.98
N ALA A 467 -2.59 4.30 13.51
CA ALA A 467 -1.25 4.30 14.06
C ALA A 467 -0.10 3.88 13.10
N THR A 468 -0.40 3.56 11.84
CA THR A 468 0.62 3.15 10.85
C THR A 468 0.43 3.90 9.53
N SER A 469 0.28 5.22 9.59
CA SER A 469 0.10 6.04 8.39
C SER A 469 1.30 5.94 7.45
N PRO A 470 1.10 5.62 6.15
CA PRO A 470 2.16 5.64 5.15
C PRO A 470 2.46 7.06 4.64
N TYR A 471 1.62 8.03 4.93
CA TYR A 471 1.92 9.43 4.65
C TYR A 471 2.97 9.95 5.62
N THR A 472 3.85 10.81 5.14
CA THR A 472 4.94 11.37 5.91
C THR A 472 5.12 12.86 5.62
N VAL A 473 6.08 13.50 6.26
CA VAL A 473 6.36 14.91 6.12
C VAL A 473 7.75 15.15 5.52
N ASN A 474 7.97 16.32 4.92
CA ASN A 474 9.28 16.78 4.46
C ASN A 474 10.16 17.23 5.65
N ALA A 475 11.34 17.78 5.37
CA ALA A 475 12.27 18.25 6.39
C ALA A 475 11.74 19.44 7.20
N GLU A 476 10.78 20.19 6.66
CA GLU A 476 10.13 21.32 7.31
C GLU A 476 8.92 20.92 8.18
N GLY A 477 8.59 19.62 8.22
CA GLY A 477 7.43 19.11 8.96
C GLY A 477 6.09 19.19 8.19
N HIS A 478 6.11 19.51 6.90
CA HIS A 478 4.92 19.62 6.06
C HIS A 478 4.66 18.31 5.28
N GLY A 479 3.40 17.90 5.22
CA GLY A 479 2.97 16.71 4.49
C GLY A 479 1.46 16.68 4.27
N PRO A 480 0.95 15.64 3.57
CA PRO A 480 -0.48 15.55 3.29
C PRO A 480 -1.31 15.44 4.57
N ALA A 481 -2.42 16.20 4.64
CA ALA A 481 -3.49 15.92 5.58
C ALA A 481 -4.46 14.94 4.91
N TRP A 482 -4.64 13.77 5.50
CA TRP A 482 -5.43 12.70 4.92
C TRP A 482 -6.66 12.38 5.78
N ALA A 483 -7.82 12.30 5.12
CA ALA A 483 -9.06 11.86 5.75
C ALA A 483 -9.78 10.87 4.83
N ASN A 484 -10.37 9.84 5.41
CA ASN A 484 -11.23 8.91 4.70
C ASN A 484 -12.68 9.33 4.86
N SER A 485 -13.47 9.19 3.79
CA SER A 485 -14.92 9.33 3.83
C SER A 485 -15.60 8.03 3.40
N LEU A 486 -16.92 8.00 3.53
CA LEU A 486 -17.71 6.87 3.08
C LEU A 486 -17.60 6.71 1.56
N PHE A 487 -17.92 5.53 1.11
CA PHE A 487 -17.79 5.13 -0.29
C PHE A 487 -18.64 5.99 -1.24
N GLU A 488 -19.82 6.40 -0.77
CA GLU A 488 -20.80 7.14 -1.54
C GLU A 488 -20.63 8.67 -1.52
N ASP A 489 -20.01 9.25 -0.47
CA ASP A 489 -20.02 10.71 -0.22
C ASP A 489 -18.64 11.39 -0.31
N ASN A 490 -17.62 10.66 -0.76
CA ASN A 490 -16.23 11.14 -0.73
C ASN A 490 -16.00 12.38 -1.59
N ALA A 491 -16.69 12.52 -2.70
CA ALA A 491 -16.53 13.68 -3.58
C ALA A 491 -16.99 14.94 -2.85
N GLU A 492 -18.16 14.89 -2.23
CA GLU A 492 -18.76 15.98 -1.46
C GLU A 492 -17.93 16.32 -0.21
N HIS A 493 -17.38 15.29 0.47
CA HIS A 493 -16.45 15.49 1.58
C HIS A 493 -15.20 16.28 1.14
N GLY A 494 -14.61 15.93 -0.01
CA GLY A 494 -13.46 16.64 -0.56
C GLY A 494 -13.78 18.08 -0.95
N LEU A 495 -14.96 18.34 -1.52
CA LEU A 495 -15.43 19.68 -1.81
C LEU A 495 -15.65 20.48 -0.51
N GLY A 496 -16.18 19.84 0.54
CA GLY A 496 -16.34 20.43 1.86
C GLY A 496 -15.01 20.83 2.49
N MET A 497 -13.99 19.98 2.38
CA MET A 497 -12.62 20.31 2.81
C MET A 497 -12.07 21.52 2.05
N TYR A 498 -12.31 21.60 0.75
CA TYR A 498 -11.94 22.77 -0.05
C TYR A 498 -12.61 24.04 0.47
N TYR A 499 -13.93 24.06 0.62
CA TYR A 499 -14.66 25.23 1.11
C TYR A 499 -14.22 25.66 2.51
N GLY A 500 -13.99 24.71 3.41
CA GLY A 500 -13.53 25.00 4.77
C GLY A 500 -12.20 25.74 4.79
N GLN A 501 -11.20 25.23 4.05
CA GLN A 501 -9.88 25.88 4.01
C GLN A 501 -9.90 27.18 3.18
N GLU A 502 -10.70 27.26 2.09
CA GLU A 502 -10.88 28.47 1.30
C GLU A 502 -11.42 29.62 2.17
N ALA A 503 -12.49 29.37 2.93
CA ALA A 503 -13.09 30.38 3.81
C ALA A 503 -12.12 30.88 4.89
N LEU A 504 -11.35 30.00 5.50
CA LEU A 504 -10.31 30.39 6.47
C LEU A 504 -9.22 31.23 5.81
N ARG A 505 -8.77 30.84 4.64
CA ARG A 505 -7.74 31.56 3.88
C ARG A 505 -8.22 32.95 3.43
N GLU A 506 -9.44 33.06 2.89
CA GLU A 506 -10.02 34.33 2.47
C GLU A 506 -10.17 35.33 3.64
N ARG A 507 -10.56 34.86 4.82
CA ARG A 507 -10.56 35.65 6.05
C ARG A 507 -9.18 36.22 6.35
N LEU A 508 -8.11 35.40 6.25
CA LEU A 508 -6.74 35.86 6.49
C LEU A 508 -6.28 36.85 5.43
N ILE A 509 -6.61 36.64 4.15
CA ILE A 509 -6.28 37.51 3.04
C ILE A 509 -6.93 38.88 3.25
N SER A 510 -8.25 38.93 3.53
CA SER A 510 -8.97 40.19 3.79
C SER A 510 -8.35 40.96 4.97
N LYS A 511 -7.93 40.24 6.00
CA LYS A 511 -7.25 40.84 7.15
C LYS A 511 -5.88 41.41 6.80
N LEU A 512 -5.10 40.70 5.99
CA LEU A 512 -3.81 41.18 5.49
C LEU A 512 -3.93 42.43 4.64
N GLU A 513 -4.95 42.52 3.78
CA GLU A 513 -5.24 43.70 2.97
C GLU A 513 -5.60 44.92 3.87
N GLU A 514 -6.44 44.70 4.89
CA GLU A 514 -6.75 45.73 5.86
C GLU A 514 -5.52 46.25 6.61
N MET A 515 -4.69 45.30 7.09
CA MET A 515 -3.46 45.63 7.79
C MET A 515 -2.47 46.38 6.90
N ALA A 516 -2.28 45.98 5.63
CA ALA A 516 -1.39 46.63 4.69
C ALA A 516 -1.88 48.03 4.28
N GLY A 517 -3.20 48.25 4.26
CA GLY A 517 -3.80 49.56 4.03
C GLY A 517 -3.64 50.56 5.20
N SER A 518 -3.22 50.11 6.36
CA SER A 518 -3.03 50.95 7.53
C SER A 518 -1.83 51.90 7.39
N GLU A 519 -1.95 53.13 7.86
CA GLU A 519 -0.84 54.08 7.96
C GLU A 519 0.31 53.59 8.90
N LYS A 520 0.01 52.64 9.77
CA LYS A 520 0.97 52.07 10.73
C LYS A 520 1.79 50.93 10.13
N ALA A 521 1.42 50.42 8.97
CA ALA A 521 2.11 49.31 8.32
C ALA A 521 3.44 49.76 7.74
N SER A 522 4.51 49.01 8.02
CA SER A 522 5.84 49.25 7.45
C SER A 522 5.85 48.95 5.96
N ASP A 523 6.77 49.59 5.23
CA ASP A 523 6.93 49.32 3.81
C ASP A 523 7.33 47.88 3.53
N ASP A 524 8.15 47.28 4.40
CA ASP A 524 8.55 45.87 4.30
C ASP A 524 7.35 44.94 4.43
N PHE A 525 6.45 45.18 5.39
CA PHE A 525 5.23 44.40 5.53
C PHE A 525 4.28 44.57 4.33
N LYS A 526 4.11 45.82 3.82
CA LYS A 526 3.31 46.08 2.62
C LYS A 526 3.85 45.33 1.39
N ASN A 527 5.18 45.36 1.22
CA ASN A 527 5.83 44.64 0.12
C ASN A 527 5.64 43.14 0.24
N ALA A 528 5.78 42.58 1.45
CA ALA A 528 5.57 41.15 1.69
C ALA A 528 4.13 40.72 1.38
N VAL A 529 3.12 41.55 1.81
CA VAL A 529 1.71 41.29 1.48
C VAL A 529 1.48 41.36 -0.03
N ASN A 530 1.99 42.38 -0.73
CA ASN A 530 1.82 42.50 -2.17
C ASN A 530 2.42 41.29 -2.92
N THR A 531 3.64 40.88 -2.59
CA THR A 531 4.30 39.74 -3.21
C THR A 531 3.55 38.43 -2.95
N PHE A 532 3.01 38.27 -1.74
CA PHE A 532 2.13 37.15 -1.41
C PHE A 532 0.83 37.18 -2.25
N MET A 533 0.20 38.36 -2.39
CA MET A 533 -1.04 38.52 -3.17
C MET A 533 -0.84 38.23 -4.65
N ASP A 534 0.28 38.65 -5.22
CA ASP A 534 0.62 38.41 -6.63
C ASP A 534 0.78 36.91 -6.97
N THR A 535 1.14 36.08 -5.97
CA THR A 535 1.39 34.65 -6.14
C THR A 535 0.36 33.75 -5.49
N LYS A 536 -0.63 34.29 -4.79
CA LYS A 536 -1.54 33.56 -3.90
C LYS A 536 -2.30 32.42 -4.57
N ASP A 537 -2.50 32.47 -5.88
CA ASP A 537 -3.26 31.47 -6.64
C ASP A 537 -2.36 30.40 -7.28
N ASN A 538 -1.03 30.53 -7.17
CA ASN A 538 -0.07 29.53 -7.62
C ASN A 538 0.63 28.88 -6.43
N GLY A 539 0.30 27.62 -6.14
CA GLY A 539 0.82 26.91 -4.96
C GLY A 539 2.34 26.73 -4.96
N ALA A 540 2.96 26.54 -6.11
CA ALA A 540 4.41 26.39 -6.23
C ALA A 540 5.16 27.73 -6.02
N GLU A 541 4.63 28.82 -6.56
CA GLU A 541 5.24 30.15 -6.46
C GLU A 541 4.93 30.85 -5.13
N ASN A 542 3.83 30.50 -4.46
CA ASN A 542 3.38 31.13 -3.23
C ASN A 542 4.18 30.71 -1.98
N ALA A 543 4.97 29.63 -2.04
CA ALA A 543 5.67 29.10 -0.87
C ALA A 543 6.64 30.10 -0.23
N GLU A 544 7.58 30.64 -1.01
CA GLU A 544 8.58 31.59 -0.50
C GLU A 544 7.98 32.94 -0.13
N PRO A 545 7.05 33.57 -0.94
CA PRO A 545 6.30 34.74 -0.48
C PRO A 545 5.54 34.53 0.83
N THR A 546 4.96 33.36 1.06
CA THR A 546 4.31 33.03 2.34
C THR A 546 5.29 33.04 3.51
N LYS A 547 6.47 32.43 3.35
CA LYS A 547 7.52 32.43 4.37
C LYS A 547 7.99 33.85 4.71
N ALA A 548 8.20 34.69 3.68
CA ALA A 548 8.56 36.08 3.86
C ALA A 548 7.49 36.89 4.60
N LEU A 549 6.23 36.69 4.25
CA LEU A 549 5.08 37.32 4.93
C LEU A 549 4.99 36.88 6.40
N VAL A 550 5.14 35.59 6.69
CA VAL A 550 5.15 35.08 8.07
C VAL A 550 6.26 35.71 8.88
N ALA A 551 7.45 35.89 8.32
CA ALA A 551 8.57 36.55 9.02
C ALA A 551 8.24 38.02 9.38
N GLU A 552 7.57 38.78 8.51
CA GLU A 552 7.11 40.14 8.81
C GLU A 552 5.99 40.16 9.85
N LEU A 553 5.06 39.20 9.80
CA LEU A 553 4.03 39.04 10.84
C LEU A 553 4.64 38.73 12.21
N GLU A 554 5.68 37.93 12.28
CA GLU A 554 6.39 37.59 13.52
C GLU A 554 7.06 38.85 14.12
N LYS A 555 7.66 39.71 13.29
CA LYS A 555 8.19 41.02 13.75
C LYS A 555 7.08 41.91 14.31
N GLY A 556 5.95 41.99 13.61
CA GLY A 556 4.78 42.76 14.09
C GLY A 556 4.21 42.21 15.39
N ALA A 557 4.09 40.90 15.53
CA ALA A 557 3.61 40.25 16.75
C ALA A 557 4.53 40.50 17.96
N ALA A 558 5.86 40.47 17.74
CA ALA A 558 6.86 40.80 18.73
C ALA A 558 6.77 42.29 19.17
N ALA A 559 6.39 43.18 18.26
CA ALA A 559 6.10 44.61 18.53
C ALA A 559 4.74 44.83 19.21
N GLY A 560 3.96 43.77 19.46
CA GLY A 560 2.69 43.84 20.16
C GLY A 560 1.45 43.98 19.28
N CYS A 561 1.55 43.82 17.98
CA CYS A 561 0.42 43.85 17.05
C CYS A 561 -0.56 42.67 17.29
N PRO A 562 -1.82 42.95 17.67
CA PRO A 562 -2.78 41.86 17.94
C PRO A 562 -3.25 41.17 16.65
N ASP A 563 -3.38 41.88 15.54
CA ASP A 563 -3.77 41.32 14.26
C ASP A 563 -2.68 40.37 13.69
N CYS A 564 -1.41 40.77 13.84
CA CYS A 564 -0.30 39.89 13.49
C CYS A 564 -0.33 38.55 14.28
N LYS A 565 -0.69 38.62 15.56
CA LYS A 565 -0.83 37.41 16.40
C LYS A 565 -2.00 36.52 15.94
N ASP A 566 -3.12 37.12 15.56
CA ASP A 566 -4.31 36.40 15.07
C ASP A 566 -4.00 35.70 13.72
N VAL A 567 -3.36 36.38 12.80
CA VAL A 567 -2.95 35.78 11.52
C VAL A 567 -1.94 34.65 11.75
N LEU A 568 -0.95 34.85 12.64
CA LEU A 568 0.04 33.82 12.96
C LEU A 568 -0.56 32.59 13.65
N ALA A 569 -1.63 32.75 14.43
CA ALA A 569 -2.33 31.63 15.05
C ALA A 569 -3.01 30.70 14.00
N HIS A 570 -3.13 31.16 12.75
CA HIS A 570 -3.74 30.42 11.64
C HIS A 570 -2.83 30.41 10.40
N LYS A 571 -1.52 30.61 10.59
CA LYS A 571 -0.55 30.76 9.49
C LYS A 571 -0.51 29.61 8.51
N GLU A 572 -0.90 28.41 8.96
CA GLU A 572 -0.98 27.20 8.14
C GLU A 572 -1.98 27.32 6.96
N TYR A 573 -2.96 28.22 7.04
CA TYR A 573 -3.91 28.48 5.95
C TYR A 573 -3.44 29.55 4.96
N LEU A 574 -2.34 30.24 5.18
CA LEU A 574 -1.82 31.26 4.26
C LEU A 574 -1.36 30.65 2.93
N ALA A 575 -0.52 29.63 2.98
CA ALA A 575 -0.07 28.95 1.77
C ALA A 575 -1.24 28.30 1.01
N LYS A 576 -1.24 28.42 -0.32
CA LYS A 576 -2.25 27.77 -1.15
C LYS A 576 -2.20 26.27 -0.95
N LYS A 577 -3.31 25.67 -0.55
CA LYS A 577 -3.45 24.21 -0.43
C LYS A 577 -3.79 23.59 -1.78
N SER A 578 -3.40 22.35 -1.95
CA SER A 578 -3.76 21.50 -3.09
C SER A 578 -4.73 20.44 -2.59
N VAL A 579 -5.99 20.52 -2.97
CA VAL A 579 -7.04 19.58 -2.51
C VAL A 579 -7.21 18.47 -3.53
N TRP A 580 -7.02 17.24 -3.10
CA TRP A 580 -7.14 16.03 -3.92
C TRP A 580 -8.20 15.08 -3.38
N ILE A 581 -9.03 14.57 -4.27
CA ILE A 581 -9.99 13.51 -3.98
C ILE A 581 -9.47 12.23 -4.62
N PHE A 582 -9.23 11.20 -3.81
CA PHE A 582 -8.72 9.90 -4.25
C PHE A 582 -9.78 8.83 -4.17
N GLY A 583 -9.88 7.98 -5.19
CA GLY A 583 -10.72 6.80 -5.14
C GLY A 583 -10.54 5.87 -6.34
N GLY A 584 -11.09 4.66 -6.23
CA GLY A 584 -11.09 3.65 -7.29
C GLY A 584 -12.23 3.87 -8.29
N ASP A 585 -12.24 3.04 -9.34
CA ASP A 585 -13.26 3.09 -10.38
C ASP A 585 -14.68 2.75 -9.85
N GLY A 586 -14.82 1.85 -8.89
CA GLY A 586 -16.12 1.55 -8.29
C GLY A 586 -16.77 2.77 -7.63
N TRP A 587 -15.97 3.64 -7.01
CA TRP A 587 -16.43 4.93 -6.54
C TRP A 587 -16.75 5.88 -7.68
N ALA A 588 -15.78 6.19 -8.53
CA ALA A 588 -15.89 7.28 -9.51
C ALA A 588 -16.88 7.00 -10.64
N TYR A 589 -17.00 5.73 -11.08
CA TYR A 589 -17.87 5.35 -12.21
C TYR A 589 -19.28 4.96 -11.77
N ASP A 590 -19.44 4.52 -10.52
CA ASP A 590 -20.68 3.93 -10.01
C ASP A 590 -21.25 4.71 -8.83
N ILE A 591 -20.92 4.34 -7.59
CA ILE A 591 -21.66 4.77 -6.40
C ILE A 591 -21.43 6.25 -6.08
N GLY A 592 -20.22 6.79 -6.24
CA GLY A 592 -19.88 8.19 -5.96
C GLY A 592 -19.99 9.11 -7.19
N PHE A 593 -20.49 8.59 -8.34
CA PHE A 593 -20.53 9.37 -9.59
C PHE A 593 -21.35 10.64 -9.47
N GLY A 594 -22.49 10.62 -8.79
CA GLY A 594 -23.33 11.81 -8.63
C GLY A 594 -22.64 12.95 -7.88
N GLY A 595 -21.95 12.62 -6.79
CA GLY A 595 -21.14 13.60 -6.05
C GLY A 595 -19.93 14.09 -6.85
N LEU A 596 -19.25 13.17 -7.55
CA LEU A 596 -18.15 13.54 -8.43
C LEU A 596 -18.58 14.50 -9.54
N ASP A 597 -19.73 14.25 -10.17
CA ASP A 597 -20.32 15.13 -11.17
C ASP A 597 -20.57 16.53 -10.60
N HIS A 598 -21.16 16.61 -9.39
CA HIS A 598 -21.39 17.87 -8.68
C HIS A 598 -20.08 18.63 -8.38
N VAL A 599 -19.04 17.94 -7.95
CA VAL A 599 -17.72 18.55 -7.69
C VAL A 599 -17.13 19.14 -8.97
N LEU A 600 -17.16 18.41 -10.07
CA LEU A 600 -16.67 18.89 -11.37
C LEU A 600 -17.50 20.08 -11.87
N ALA A 601 -18.83 20.07 -11.64
CA ALA A 601 -19.74 21.17 -11.97
C ALA A 601 -19.50 22.44 -11.13
N SER A 602 -18.88 22.32 -9.95
CA SER A 602 -18.69 23.47 -9.03
C SER A 602 -17.75 24.55 -9.56
N GLY A 603 -16.89 24.22 -10.51
CA GLY A 603 -15.85 25.13 -11.02
C GLY A 603 -14.73 25.43 -10.01
N LYS A 604 -14.69 24.76 -8.85
CA LYS A 604 -13.71 25.00 -7.80
C LYS A 604 -12.39 24.27 -8.09
N ASP A 605 -11.31 24.82 -7.57
CA ASP A 605 -9.94 24.29 -7.72
C ASP A 605 -9.76 23.04 -6.84
N VAL A 606 -10.31 21.92 -7.31
CA VAL A 606 -10.26 20.62 -6.68
C VAL A 606 -9.78 19.59 -7.68
N ASN A 607 -8.79 18.79 -7.29
CA ASN A 607 -8.20 17.76 -8.12
C ASN A 607 -8.78 16.39 -7.77
N VAL A 608 -9.07 15.59 -8.78
CA VAL A 608 -9.57 14.22 -8.62
C VAL A 608 -8.58 13.23 -9.24
N MET A 609 -8.15 12.25 -8.48
CA MET A 609 -7.37 11.12 -8.99
C MET A 609 -8.19 9.84 -8.90
N VAL A 610 -8.51 9.25 -10.05
CA VAL A 610 -9.19 7.96 -10.16
C VAL A 610 -8.16 6.87 -10.44
N PHE A 611 -8.04 5.92 -9.52
CA PHE A 611 -7.26 4.69 -9.72
C PHE A 611 -8.14 3.67 -10.44
N ASP A 612 -8.05 3.62 -11.76
CA ASP A 612 -8.92 2.78 -12.59
C ASP A 612 -8.36 1.35 -12.68
N THR A 613 -8.80 0.51 -11.76
CA THR A 613 -8.49 -0.93 -11.72
C THR A 613 -9.52 -1.77 -12.46
N GLU A 614 -10.55 -1.14 -13.04
CA GLU A 614 -11.63 -1.77 -13.80
C GLU A 614 -12.47 -2.80 -13.02
N VAL A 615 -12.36 -2.82 -11.69
CA VAL A 615 -13.14 -3.66 -10.77
C VAL A 615 -13.21 -3.02 -9.39
N TYR A 616 -14.19 -3.39 -8.57
CA TYR A 616 -14.16 -3.14 -7.13
C TYR A 616 -13.10 -4.05 -6.49
N SER A 617 -11.84 -3.64 -6.53
CA SER A 617 -10.71 -4.53 -6.19
C SER A 617 -10.66 -4.90 -4.71
N ASN A 618 -10.94 -3.96 -3.80
CA ASN A 618 -10.84 -4.21 -2.36
C ASN A 618 -11.92 -5.15 -1.82
N THR A 619 -13.13 -5.07 -2.33
CA THR A 619 -14.29 -5.85 -1.84
C THR A 619 -14.37 -7.26 -2.44
N GLY A 620 -13.52 -7.58 -3.43
CA GLY A 620 -13.43 -8.93 -3.97
C GLY A 620 -13.60 -9.07 -5.48
N GLY A 621 -13.39 -8.00 -6.26
CA GLY A 621 -13.35 -8.06 -7.71
C GLY A 621 -14.71 -8.04 -8.40
N GLN A 622 -15.66 -7.28 -7.86
CA GLN A 622 -16.96 -7.06 -8.50
C GLN A 622 -16.82 -6.19 -9.75
N ALA A 623 -17.67 -6.45 -10.74
CA ALA A 623 -17.72 -5.63 -11.94
C ALA A 623 -18.21 -4.21 -11.64
N SER A 624 -17.51 -3.21 -12.17
CA SER A 624 -17.91 -1.81 -12.18
C SER A 624 -18.36 -1.37 -13.59
N LYS A 625 -18.78 -0.12 -13.75
CA LYS A 625 -18.99 0.48 -15.08
C LYS A 625 -17.67 0.75 -15.82
N ALA A 626 -16.53 0.65 -15.14
CA ALA A 626 -15.20 0.69 -15.75
C ALA A 626 -14.75 -0.67 -16.30
N THR A 627 -15.37 -1.77 -15.88
CA THR A 627 -15.04 -3.12 -16.35
C THR A 627 -15.33 -3.26 -17.85
N ASN A 628 -14.37 -3.76 -18.62
CA ASN A 628 -14.44 -3.85 -20.07
C ASN A 628 -15.21 -5.09 -20.56
N ILE A 629 -15.65 -5.08 -21.83
CA ILE A 629 -16.36 -6.19 -22.46
C ILE A 629 -15.50 -7.46 -22.42
N GLY A 630 -16.11 -8.59 -22.05
CA GLY A 630 -15.47 -9.90 -22.00
C GLY A 630 -14.70 -10.19 -20.70
N ALA A 631 -14.48 -9.19 -19.84
CA ALA A 631 -13.83 -9.41 -18.53
C ALA A 631 -14.75 -10.21 -17.60
N VAL A 632 -14.20 -11.26 -16.99
CA VAL A 632 -14.83 -12.01 -15.90
C VAL A 632 -14.57 -11.29 -14.58
N ALA A 633 -15.63 -11.03 -13.83
CA ALA A 633 -15.60 -10.43 -12.51
C ALA A 633 -16.75 -10.99 -11.67
N GLN A 634 -16.78 -10.72 -10.36
CA GLN A 634 -17.99 -10.99 -9.58
C GLN A 634 -19.16 -10.19 -10.18
N PHE A 635 -20.34 -10.80 -10.22
CA PHE A 635 -21.53 -10.34 -10.93
C PHE A 635 -21.41 -10.27 -12.47
N ALA A 636 -20.30 -10.72 -13.04
CA ALA A 636 -20.07 -10.87 -14.47
C ALA A 636 -19.32 -12.17 -14.78
N ALA A 637 -19.73 -13.28 -14.17
CA ALA A 637 -19.08 -14.59 -14.28
C ALA A 637 -19.01 -15.13 -15.71
N SER A 638 -20.00 -14.78 -16.54
CA SER A 638 -20.07 -15.16 -17.95
C SER A 638 -19.53 -14.10 -18.92
N GLY A 639 -18.68 -13.20 -18.42
CA GLY A 639 -18.09 -12.07 -19.16
C GLY A 639 -19.00 -10.85 -19.22
N LYS A 640 -18.43 -9.67 -18.94
CA LYS A 640 -19.13 -8.37 -19.04
C LYS A 640 -19.63 -8.15 -20.47
N THR A 641 -20.89 -7.74 -20.60
CA THR A 641 -21.52 -7.54 -21.92
C THR A 641 -21.56 -6.08 -22.38
N THR A 642 -21.52 -5.13 -21.45
CA THR A 642 -21.59 -3.69 -21.76
C THR A 642 -20.21 -3.08 -21.85
N LYS A 643 -20.05 -2.06 -22.69
CA LYS A 643 -18.81 -1.31 -22.80
C LYS A 643 -18.51 -0.48 -21.56
N LYS A 644 -17.25 -0.15 -21.37
CA LYS A 644 -16.78 0.76 -20.33
C LYS A 644 -17.42 2.14 -20.47
N LYS A 645 -17.88 2.73 -19.35
CA LYS A 645 -18.34 4.11 -19.30
C LYS A 645 -17.17 5.06 -19.59
N SER A 646 -17.36 6.07 -20.38
CA SER A 646 -16.36 7.10 -20.65
C SER A 646 -16.49 8.25 -19.64
N LEU A 647 -15.88 8.09 -18.48
CA LEU A 647 -15.90 9.12 -17.42
C LEU A 647 -15.21 10.41 -17.89
N ALA A 648 -14.10 10.27 -18.61
CA ALA A 648 -13.34 11.39 -19.15
C ALA A 648 -14.18 12.27 -20.08
N GLU A 649 -14.93 11.66 -21.04
CA GLU A 649 -15.77 12.43 -21.98
C GLU A 649 -16.94 13.12 -21.29
N ILE A 650 -17.51 12.50 -20.25
CA ILE A 650 -18.54 13.14 -19.42
C ILE A 650 -17.98 14.41 -18.76
N ALA A 651 -16.80 14.31 -18.15
CA ALA A 651 -16.13 15.46 -17.52
C ALA A 651 -15.75 16.55 -18.54
N MET A 652 -15.24 16.16 -19.71
CA MET A 652 -14.93 17.10 -20.80
C MET A 652 -16.14 17.89 -21.29
N SER A 653 -17.36 17.35 -21.15
CA SER A 653 -18.58 18.01 -21.59
C SER A 653 -18.87 19.33 -20.86
N TYR A 654 -18.28 19.56 -19.68
CA TYR A 654 -18.35 20.83 -18.96
C TYR A 654 -17.57 21.96 -19.64
N GLY A 655 -16.56 21.65 -20.46
CA GLY A 655 -15.74 22.61 -21.20
C GLY A 655 -14.67 23.35 -20.38
N TYR A 656 -14.80 23.39 -19.05
CA TYR A 656 -13.88 24.04 -18.12
C TYR A 656 -13.22 23.08 -17.12
N VAL A 657 -13.39 21.79 -17.27
CA VAL A 657 -12.73 20.77 -16.42
C VAL A 657 -11.45 20.31 -17.13
N TYR A 658 -10.32 20.37 -16.42
CA TYR A 658 -9.10 19.71 -16.90
C TYR A 658 -9.28 18.20 -16.81
N VAL A 659 -9.00 17.47 -17.89
CA VAL A 659 -9.14 16.00 -17.93
C VAL A 659 -7.89 15.37 -18.49
N ALA A 660 -7.37 14.35 -17.80
CA ALA A 660 -6.27 13.54 -18.31
C ALA A 660 -6.53 12.04 -18.14
N GLN A 661 -6.22 11.28 -19.17
CA GLN A 661 -6.21 9.82 -19.10
C GLN A 661 -4.77 9.34 -19.30
N VAL A 662 -4.24 8.65 -18.28
CA VAL A 662 -2.82 8.33 -18.16
C VAL A 662 -2.58 6.84 -17.91
N ALA A 663 -1.37 6.37 -18.24
CA ALA A 663 -0.87 5.06 -17.90
C ALA A 663 0.64 5.16 -17.66
N MET A 664 1.07 5.11 -16.40
CA MET A 664 2.44 5.39 -15.96
C MET A 664 3.47 4.55 -16.73
N GLY A 665 3.25 3.25 -16.85
CA GLY A 665 4.17 2.34 -17.55
C GLY A 665 4.23 2.52 -19.07
N ALA A 666 3.21 3.16 -19.65
CA ALA A 666 3.19 3.47 -21.08
C ALA A 666 3.93 4.77 -21.40
N ASN A 667 3.71 5.81 -20.58
CA ASN A 667 4.37 7.11 -20.76
C ASN A 667 4.53 7.85 -19.40
N MET A 668 5.69 7.68 -18.79
CA MET A 668 6.02 8.29 -17.48
C MET A 668 6.01 9.82 -17.54
N ALA A 669 6.52 10.40 -18.64
CA ALA A 669 6.59 11.86 -18.80
C ALA A 669 5.19 12.47 -18.96
N GLN A 670 4.30 11.83 -19.71
CA GLN A 670 2.91 12.27 -19.87
C GLN A 670 2.17 12.20 -18.52
N THR A 671 2.37 11.12 -17.76
CA THR A 671 1.75 10.96 -16.42
C THR A 671 2.20 12.08 -15.47
N LEU A 672 3.50 12.35 -15.39
CA LEU A 672 4.03 13.44 -14.55
C LEU A 672 3.47 14.79 -14.97
N LYS A 673 3.49 15.07 -16.28
CA LYS A 673 2.98 16.31 -16.85
C LYS A 673 1.49 16.49 -16.56
N ALA A 674 0.69 15.44 -16.72
CA ALA A 674 -0.75 15.50 -16.46
C ALA A 674 -1.07 15.82 -15.00
N ILE A 675 -0.33 15.25 -14.05
CA ILE A 675 -0.49 15.54 -12.61
C ILE A 675 -0.06 16.98 -12.30
N ALA A 676 1.07 17.45 -12.86
CA ALA A 676 1.55 18.80 -12.64
C ALA A 676 0.61 19.86 -13.27
N GLU A 677 0.06 19.59 -14.45
CA GLU A 677 -0.93 20.47 -15.09
C GLU A 677 -2.24 20.50 -14.31
N ALA A 678 -2.72 19.35 -13.80
CA ALA A 678 -3.93 19.28 -12.98
C ALA A 678 -3.78 20.11 -11.71
N GLU A 679 -2.63 20.01 -11.04
CA GLU A 679 -2.35 20.79 -9.81
C GLU A 679 -2.24 22.29 -10.07
N ALA A 680 -1.70 22.67 -11.22
CA ALA A 680 -1.55 24.08 -11.59
C ALA A 680 -2.83 24.70 -12.19
N TYR A 681 -3.81 23.90 -12.59
CA TYR A 681 -5.04 24.35 -13.22
C TYR A 681 -5.96 25.05 -12.19
N PRO A 682 -6.43 26.29 -12.45
CA PRO A 682 -7.22 27.06 -11.49
C PRO A 682 -8.72 26.69 -11.51
N GLY A 683 -9.03 25.41 -11.55
CA GLY A 683 -10.39 24.86 -11.62
C GLY A 683 -10.40 23.36 -11.38
N PRO A 684 -11.55 22.70 -11.56
CA PRO A 684 -11.66 21.27 -11.29
C PRO A 684 -10.86 20.45 -12.29
N SER A 685 -10.15 19.45 -11.77
CA SER A 685 -9.31 18.56 -12.56
C SER A 685 -9.66 17.11 -12.32
N LEU A 686 -9.65 16.28 -13.38
CA LEU A 686 -9.88 14.84 -13.33
C LEU A 686 -8.72 14.11 -14.02
N VAL A 687 -7.95 13.35 -13.24
CA VAL A 687 -6.90 12.47 -13.75
C VAL A 687 -7.32 11.01 -13.56
N ILE A 688 -7.39 10.25 -14.65
CA ILE A 688 -7.77 8.83 -14.65
C ILE A 688 -6.53 8.00 -14.97
N GLY A 689 -6.01 7.29 -13.99
CA GLY A 689 -4.84 6.43 -14.13
C GLY A 689 -5.20 4.96 -14.30
N TYR A 690 -4.83 4.35 -15.42
CA TYR A 690 -4.96 2.91 -15.58
C TYR A 690 -4.07 2.19 -14.56
N ALA A 691 -4.68 1.39 -13.71
CA ALA A 691 -4.03 0.73 -12.58
C ALA A 691 -4.22 -0.80 -12.64
N PRO A 692 -3.37 -1.54 -13.40
CA PRO A 692 -3.40 -3.00 -13.36
C PRO A 692 -3.34 -3.52 -11.94
N CYS A 693 -4.21 -4.50 -11.64
CA CYS A 693 -4.46 -5.00 -10.29
C CYS A 693 -4.14 -6.50 -10.19
N GLU A 694 -3.85 -6.96 -8.98
CA GLU A 694 -3.72 -8.40 -8.65
C GLU A 694 -4.96 -9.19 -9.12
N MET A 695 -6.15 -8.56 -9.06
CA MET A 695 -7.41 -9.15 -9.52
C MET A 695 -7.45 -9.44 -11.03
N HIS A 696 -6.61 -8.78 -11.84
CA HIS A 696 -6.48 -9.11 -13.27
C HIS A 696 -5.78 -10.44 -13.51
N SER A 697 -4.99 -10.90 -12.52
CA SER A 697 -4.15 -12.10 -12.61
C SER A 697 -3.31 -12.10 -13.89
N ILE A 698 -2.46 -11.08 -13.99
CA ILE A 698 -1.56 -10.85 -15.13
C ILE A 698 -0.58 -12.00 -15.26
N LYS A 699 -0.36 -12.50 -16.46
CA LYS A 699 0.63 -13.55 -16.72
C LYS A 699 2.03 -13.08 -16.30
N GLY A 700 2.63 -13.79 -15.35
CA GLY A 700 3.91 -13.44 -14.75
C GLY A 700 3.80 -12.52 -13.53
N GLY A 701 2.57 -12.18 -13.07
CA GLY A 701 2.30 -11.44 -11.84
C GLY A 701 2.52 -9.94 -11.93
N MET A 702 2.38 -9.27 -10.80
CA MET A 702 2.43 -7.80 -10.69
C MET A 702 3.81 -7.19 -10.97
N THR A 703 4.86 -7.96 -11.03
CA THR A 703 6.18 -7.51 -11.56
C THR A 703 6.04 -6.85 -12.94
N ASN A 704 5.08 -7.32 -13.73
CA ASN A 704 4.82 -6.87 -15.09
C ASN A 704 3.80 -5.72 -15.19
N CYS A 705 3.30 -5.17 -14.09
CA CYS A 705 2.20 -4.19 -14.12
C CYS A 705 2.49 -2.97 -15.02
N GLN A 706 3.71 -2.44 -14.99
CA GLN A 706 4.12 -1.30 -15.84
C GLN A 706 4.21 -1.71 -17.33
N ALA A 707 4.72 -2.90 -17.62
CA ALA A 707 4.75 -3.43 -18.97
C ALA A 707 3.34 -3.71 -19.50
N GLU A 708 2.41 -4.13 -18.63
CA GLU A 708 1.02 -4.35 -18.97
C GLU A 708 0.29 -3.05 -19.33
N MET A 709 0.55 -1.95 -18.60
CA MET A 709 0.09 -0.61 -18.98
C MET A 709 0.56 -0.22 -20.38
N LYS A 710 1.82 -0.51 -20.69
CA LYS A 710 2.37 -0.22 -22.01
C LYS A 710 1.68 -1.03 -23.11
N LYS A 711 1.50 -2.34 -22.90
CA LYS A 711 0.79 -3.21 -23.84
C LYS A 711 -0.65 -2.75 -24.07
N ALA A 712 -1.35 -2.37 -22.99
CA ALA A 712 -2.71 -1.85 -23.07
C ALA A 712 -2.81 -0.61 -23.96
N VAL A 713 -1.84 0.30 -23.88
CA VAL A 713 -1.79 1.50 -24.72
C VAL A 713 -1.38 1.16 -26.15
N ASP A 714 -0.33 0.34 -26.32
CA ASP A 714 0.19 -0.02 -27.65
C ASP A 714 -0.86 -0.75 -28.53
N CYS A 715 -1.76 -1.57 -27.92
CA CYS A 715 -2.81 -2.28 -28.65
C CYS A 715 -4.16 -1.53 -28.73
N GLY A 716 -4.29 -0.37 -28.10
CA GLY A 716 -5.50 0.44 -28.09
C GLY A 716 -6.54 0.04 -27.03
N TYR A 717 -6.18 -0.86 -26.09
CA TYR A 717 -7.05 -1.17 -24.96
C TYR A 717 -7.24 0.05 -24.04
N TRP A 718 -6.20 0.86 -23.86
CA TRP A 718 -6.19 2.12 -23.15
C TRP A 718 -5.63 3.23 -24.04
N ASN A 719 -6.14 4.47 -23.91
CA ASN A 719 -5.67 5.60 -24.71
C ASN A 719 -5.20 6.73 -23.82
N LEU A 720 -4.09 7.37 -24.19
CA LEU A 720 -3.52 8.51 -23.48
C LEU A 720 -3.97 9.80 -24.14
N PHE A 721 -4.53 10.73 -23.38
CA PHE A 721 -4.88 12.06 -23.83
C PHE A 721 -4.98 13.04 -22.67
N ARG A 722 -4.93 14.32 -22.98
CA ARG A 722 -5.24 15.42 -22.06
C ARG A 722 -6.21 16.39 -22.72
N PHE A 723 -7.11 16.95 -21.93
CA PHE A 723 -7.94 18.06 -22.29
C PHE A 723 -7.67 19.20 -21.31
N ASN A 724 -7.01 20.26 -21.81
CA ASN A 724 -6.68 21.44 -21.03
C ASN A 724 -7.44 22.65 -21.56
N PRO A 725 -8.50 23.10 -20.88
CA PRO A 725 -9.32 24.24 -21.33
C PRO A 725 -8.53 25.53 -21.55
N GLN A 726 -7.49 25.82 -20.78
CA GLN A 726 -6.68 27.03 -20.93
C GLN A 726 -6.00 27.13 -22.30
N LEU A 727 -5.73 26.02 -22.97
CA LEU A 727 -5.16 26.05 -24.31
C LEU A 727 -6.13 26.66 -25.34
N ALA A 728 -7.44 26.53 -25.14
CA ALA A 728 -8.43 27.18 -26.00
C ALA A 728 -8.37 28.69 -25.88
N ASP A 729 -8.14 29.24 -24.67
CA ASP A 729 -7.96 30.68 -24.43
C ASP A 729 -6.67 31.21 -25.12
N GLU A 730 -5.67 30.34 -25.31
CA GLU A 730 -4.45 30.63 -26.04
C GLU A 730 -4.59 30.41 -27.57
N GLY A 731 -5.76 30.08 -28.07
CA GLY A 731 -6.00 29.76 -29.48
C GLY A 731 -5.37 28.43 -29.94
N LYS A 732 -5.13 27.52 -29.01
CA LYS A 732 -4.59 26.17 -29.24
C LYS A 732 -5.67 25.12 -29.06
N ASN A 733 -5.40 23.92 -29.61
CA ASN A 733 -6.30 22.79 -29.38
C ASN A 733 -6.27 22.33 -27.92
N PRO A 734 -7.38 22.41 -27.18
CA PRO A 734 -7.42 21.92 -25.81
C PRO A 734 -7.32 20.39 -25.70
N PHE A 735 -7.72 19.65 -26.73
CA PHE A 735 -7.65 18.18 -26.73
C PHE A 735 -6.36 17.67 -27.40
N ILE A 736 -5.54 16.99 -26.62
CA ILE A 736 -4.25 16.47 -27.05
C ILE A 736 -4.29 14.95 -26.97
N LEU A 737 -4.42 14.28 -28.11
CA LEU A 737 -4.31 12.82 -28.20
C LEU A 737 -2.84 12.42 -28.21
N GLU A 738 -2.39 11.73 -27.18
CA GLU A 738 -0.99 11.35 -26.98
C GLU A 738 -0.70 9.88 -27.29
N SER A 739 -1.74 9.06 -27.40
CA SER A 739 -1.61 7.70 -27.94
C SER A 739 -1.31 7.75 -29.44
N LYS A 740 -0.34 6.94 -29.84
CA LYS A 740 -0.08 6.65 -31.26
C LYS A 740 -1.17 5.74 -31.80
N GLU A 741 -1.22 5.56 -33.13
CA GLU A 741 -2.07 4.59 -33.78
C GLU A 741 -1.83 3.19 -33.18
N PRO A 742 -2.90 2.51 -32.69
CA PRO A 742 -2.73 1.27 -31.94
C PRO A 742 -2.45 0.09 -32.88
N LYS A 743 -1.65 -0.86 -32.38
CA LYS A 743 -1.43 -2.16 -33.00
C LYS A 743 -2.57 -3.10 -32.63
N THR A 744 -3.69 -2.98 -33.33
CA THR A 744 -4.93 -3.72 -32.99
C THR A 744 -4.78 -5.23 -33.10
N GLU A 745 -3.83 -5.73 -33.90
CA GLU A 745 -3.46 -7.14 -34.00
C GLU A 745 -2.93 -7.74 -32.67
N ASP A 746 -2.39 -6.92 -31.78
CA ASP A 746 -1.93 -7.35 -30.46
C ASP A 746 -3.04 -7.32 -29.38
N TYR A 747 -4.23 -6.79 -29.68
CA TYR A 747 -5.31 -6.60 -28.70
C TYR A 747 -5.75 -7.94 -28.07
N ARG A 748 -6.02 -8.94 -28.87
CA ARG A 748 -6.40 -10.28 -28.39
C ARG A 748 -5.29 -10.91 -27.55
N LYS A 749 -4.04 -10.74 -27.93
CA LYS A 749 -2.90 -11.23 -27.20
C LYS A 749 -2.76 -10.57 -25.82
N PHE A 750 -3.02 -9.25 -25.75
CA PHE A 750 -3.09 -8.52 -24.48
C PHE A 750 -4.17 -9.14 -23.57
N MET A 751 -5.41 -9.28 -24.06
CA MET A 751 -6.50 -9.87 -23.27
C MET A 751 -6.16 -11.27 -22.76
N MET A 752 -5.57 -12.12 -23.58
CA MET A 752 -5.18 -13.48 -23.18
C MET A 752 -4.00 -13.51 -22.20
N GLY A 753 -3.32 -12.40 -21.99
CA GLY A 753 -2.32 -12.20 -20.96
C GLY A 753 -2.88 -12.05 -19.55
N GLU A 754 -4.18 -11.80 -19.41
CA GLU A 754 -4.87 -11.63 -18.13
C GLU A 754 -5.90 -12.74 -17.89
N ALA A 755 -5.89 -13.31 -16.67
CA ALA A 755 -6.79 -14.43 -16.36
C ALA A 755 -8.27 -14.01 -16.38
N ARG A 756 -8.58 -12.74 -16.09
CA ARG A 756 -9.96 -12.22 -16.17
C ARG A 756 -10.59 -12.35 -17.57
N TYR A 757 -9.79 -12.48 -18.63
CA TYR A 757 -10.25 -12.79 -20.00
C TYR A 757 -10.02 -14.26 -20.35
N SER A 758 -8.82 -14.78 -20.15
CA SER A 758 -8.48 -16.14 -20.54
C SER A 758 -9.30 -17.20 -19.78
N ALA A 759 -9.84 -16.89 -18.61
CA ALA A 759 -10.76 -17.78 -17.88
C ALA A 759 -12.08 -17.98 -18.64
N LEU A 760 -12.58 -16.96 -19.33
CA LEU A 760 -13.84 -17.01 -20.07
C LEU A 760 -13.82 -18.08 -21.18
N THR A 761 -12.68 -18.24 -21.86
CA THR A 761 -12.52 -19.27 -22.92
C THR A 761 -12.72 -20.70 -22.43
N ARG A 762 -12.52 -20.91 -21.11
CA ARG A 762 -12.69 -22.23 -20.48
C ARG A 762 -14.06 -22.40 -19.83
N SER A 763 -14.58 -21.33 -19.21
CA SER A 763 -15.83 -21.39 -18.45
C SER A 763 -17.07 -21.17 -19.33
N PHE A 764 -16.97 -20.35 -20.38
CA PHE A 764 -18.05 -20.01 -21.30
C PHE A 764 -17.51 -19.85 -22.73
N PRO A 765 -16.99 -20.92 -23.35
CA PRO A 765 -16.33 -20.86 -24.67
C PRO A 765 -17.26 -20.31 -25.77
N ASP A 766 -18.54 -20.67 -25.75
CA ASP A 766 -19.54 -20.25 -26.77
C ASP A 766 -19.79 -18.72 -26.74
N ARG A 767 -19.50 -18.06 -25.63
CA ARG A 767 -19.68 -16.61 -25.48
C ARG A 767 -18.39 -15.83 -25.66
N ALA A 768 -17.27 -16.46 -25.35
CA ALA A 768 -15.97 -15.78 -25.25
C ALA A 768 -15.60 -15.09 -26.57
N GLU A 769 -15.70 -15.81 -27.70
CA GLU A 769 -15.28 -15.28 -28.98
C GLU A 769 -16.08 -14.03 -29.38
N GLY A 770 -17.40 -14.09 -29.31
CA GLY A 770 -18.26 -12.95 -29.70
C GLY A 770 -18.09 -11.73 -28.76
N LEU A 771 -17.77 -11.95 -27.49
CA LEU A 771 -17.46 -10.83 -26.57
C LEU A 771 -16.09 -10.20 -26.88
N PHE A 772 -15.09 -11.00 -27.20
CA PHE A 772 -13.77 -10.51 -27.53
C PHE A 772 -13.73 -9.74 -28.85
N GLU A 773 -14.41 -10.26 -29.90
CA GLU A 773 -14.61 -9.55 -31.19
C GLU A 773 -15.27 -8.18 -30.95
N ARG A 774 -16.32 -8.13 -30.14
CA ARG A 774 -16.97 -6.86 -29.79
C ARG A 774 -16.04 -5.91 -29.05
N SER A 775 -15.20 -6.41 -28.13
CA SER A 775 -14.22 -5.62 -27.41
C SER A 775 -13.17 -5.00 -28.36
N GLU A 776 -12.70 -5.77 -29.34
CA GLU A 776 -11.76 -5.33 -30.38
C GLU A 776 -12.38 -4.23 -31.27
N ILE A 777 -13.63 -4.45 -31.75
CA ILE A 777 -14.37 -3.46 -32.53
C ILE A 777 -14.58 -2.16 -31.75
N GLU A 778 -14.99 -2.23 -30.49
CA GLU A 778 -15.23 -1.04 -29.67
C GLU A 778 -13.92 -0.29 -29.34
N SER A 779 -12.79 -0.97 -29.21
CA SER A 779 -11.48 -0.36 -29.06
C SER A 779 -11.08 0.46 -30.30
N THR A 780 -11.22 -0.12 -31.48
CA THR A 780 -10.95 0.57 -32.76
C THR A 780 -11.85 1.79 -32.96
N LYS A 781 -13.15 1.64 -32.66
CA LYS A 781 -14.11 2.76 -32.73
C LYS A 781 -13.73 3.88 -31.76
N ARG A 782 -13.28 3.55 -30.55
CA ARG A 782 -12.90 4.52 -29.53
C ARG A 782 -11.69 5.34 -29.98
N TYR A 783 -10.65 4.72 -30.53
CA TYR A 783 -9.49 5.47 -31.04
C TYR A 783 -9.88 6.42 -32.18
N ALA A 784 -10.66 5.93 -33.16
CA ALA A 784 -11.18 6.76 -34.24
C ALA A 784 -12.09 7.91 -33.73
N HIS A 785 -12.81 7.69 -32.62
CA HIS A 785 -13.60 8.74 -31.99
C HIS A 785 -12.71 9.82 -31.34
N LEU A 786 -11.65 9.44 -30.64
CA LEU A 786 -10.69 10.37 -30.06
C LEU A 786 -9.96 11.21 -31.13
N GLN A 787 -9.65 10.64 -32.28
CA GLN A 787 -9.12 11.38 -33.44
C GLN A 787 -10.13 12.43 -33.95
N ARG A 788 -11.42 12.08 -34.00
CA ARG A 788 -12.47 13.06 -34.36
C ARG A 788 -12.65 14.15 -33.32
N LEU A 789 -12.54 13.84 -32.03
CA LEU A 789 -12.54 14.86 -30.97
C LEU A 789 -11.37 15.82 -31.13
N GLN A 790 -10.18 15.30 -31.43
CA GLN A 790 -9.00 16.17 -31.68
C GLN A 790 -9.22 17.10 -32.88
N ALA A 791 -9.87 16.61 -33.93
CA ALA A 791 -10.20 17.46 -35.08
C ALA A 791 -11.30 18.46 -34.75
N LEU A 792 -12.29 18.09 -33.93
CA LEU A 792 -13.42 18.95 -33.52
C LEU A 792 -12.95 20.16 -32.70
N TYR A 793 -11.99 19.94 -31.81
CA TYR A 793 -11.43 20.99 -30.95
C TYR A 793 -10.26 21.77 -31.60
N ALA A 794 -9.88 21.46 -32.84
CA ALA A 794 -8.86 22.22 -33.54
C ALA A 794 -9.33 23.67 -33.72
N PRO A 795 -8.47 24.68 -33.47
CA PRO A 795 -8.83 26.08 -33.76
C PRO A 795 -9.30 26.27 -35.20
N GLU A 796 -10.26 27.14 -35.39
CA GLU A 796 -10.65 27.54 -36.75
C GLU A 796 -9.45 28.19 -37.46
N ALA A 797 -9.19 27.76 -38.70
CA ALA A 797 -8.01 28.19 -39.48
C ALA A 797 -8.10 29.65 -39.95
#